data_5c82a46433d25627ef72dbe08fa27c57
#
_entry.id   5c82a46433d25627ef72dbe08fa27c57
#
_cell.length_a   1.000
_cell.length_b   1.000
_cell.length_c   1.000
_cell.angle_alpha   90.00
_cell.angle_beta   90.00
_cell.angle_gamma   90.00
#
_symmetry.space_group_name_H-M   'P 1'
#
loop_
_entity.id
_entity.type
_entity.pdbx_description
1 polymer ?
#
loop_
_entity_poly.entity_id
_entity_poly.type
_entity_poly.pdbx_seq_one_letter_code
_entity_poly.pdbx_strand_id
1 'polypeptide(L)'
;IHDCFKEKMGDTYQMAEELVTQLTGMIEQMDGIRDSVVCFDGFTGFTPTQYDLLEKMMRLCSRVIVTVTTDETGKRGSVFEIADTTMRTLIQKANQIPIETNLILVPREGRKAPYRFAEGGEMAFLERNLFAYPYQKWNQKTENMWLYIGDKPASEAAYVAKTIWWMLAKGEYAEEEIAVVTGSISSYEQSISREFDRAGIRYFLDNKKNIGANWIAEYIQSVLEMYRYNMDAATTFRFLRCGLSPLTRSETDLLENYVLATGKRGIASYMKPWRARANDYPLEEINEIREKVTNCIHDFFLELRGGKKPVEKFVRALYDFLVQQNVYDRMLEQSQIFEVEGETLLAKEYKNVYKVVMNLLDEMMELLGKEVVSLEEFEQILSAGIAEGLVGFVPPKKHQIMVGDIERTRLKDIKVLFFMGFSDDFVPAAMQPPGIVNHRERHQMEKMGIALAPTGNQKVANDLYYLYINFTKPSEKLIFTYSRSAADGTKRQASYILGKIRRIFPALTVIEGGQENDVKTSLGTDHGFEFLIEGIQKQWYAEGEEKERWWEVWRYYAKRDEGKWLREALRVHMESKRTPKLSKEALEALYGDELRESITRLETYARCPFSYFLMYGLRLHDREEYTVAAPDFGNVVHQILQNMDEIIKARHTTWQKLERS
;
A
#
# COMPACT_ATOMS: atom_id res chain seq x y z
N ILE A 1 -18.16 26.36 12.98
CA ILE A 1 -17.09 25.36 13.22
C ILE A 1 -15.74 25.94 12.81
N HIS A 2 -15.56 26.42 11.57
CA HIS A 2 -14.30 26.97 11.10
C HIS A 2 -13.81 28.18 11.92
N ASP A 3 -14.69 29.11 12.26
CA ASP A 3 -14.35 30.29 13.07
C ASP A 3 -13.96 29.90 14.51
N CYS A 4 -14.70 28.97 15.11
CA CYS A 4 -14.38 28.43 16.44
C CYS A 4 -13.06 27.63 16.43
N PHE A 5 -12.73 26.94 15.32
CA PHE A 5 -11.45 26.29 15.12
C PHE A 5 -10.31 27.31 15.02
N LYS A 6 -10.48 28.36 14.20
CA LYS A 6 -9.50 29.47 14.11
C LYS A 6 -9.28 30.18 15.42
N GLU A 7 -10.35 30.45 16.16
CA GLU A 7 -10.28 31.08 17.48
C GLU A 7 -9.49 30.23 18.50
N LYS A 8 -9.64 28.89 18.42
CA LYS A 8 -8.86 27.95 19.26
C LYS A 8 -7.41 27.82 18.82
N MET A 9 -7.13 27.89 17.52
CA MET A 9 -5.74 27.89 17.02
C MET A 9 -4.95 29.13 17.44
N GLY A 10 -5.63 30.27 17.60
CA GLY A 10 -5.00 31.54 17.97
C GLY A 10 -3.94 32.01 17.00
N ASP A 11 -3.11 32.93 17.42
CA ASP A 11 -1.98 33.48 16.61
C ASP A 11 -0.74 32.57 16.64
N THR A 12 -0.79 31.46 17.38
CA THR A 12 0.38 30.60 17.63
C THR A 12 0.56 29.54 16.55
N TYR A 13 -0.52 29.12 15.89
CA TYR A 13 -0.51 28.06 14.88
C TYR A 13 -1.07 28.53 13.55
N GLN A 14 -0.46 28.05 12.47
CA GLN A 14 -0.82 28.43 11.12
C GLN A 14 -1.10 27.18 10.29
N MET A 15 -2.22 27.19 9.58
CA MET A 15 -2.51 26.14 8.60
C MET A 15 -1.61 26.29 7.37
N ALA A 16 -1.24 25.17 6.77
CA ALA A 16 -0.42 25.17 5.55
C ALA A 16 -1.04 26.02 4.42
N GLU A 17 -2.37 26.07 4.35
CA GLU A 17 -3.14 26.90 3.40
C GLU A 17 -2.97 28.40 3.65
N GLU A 18 -2.71 28.80 4.90
CA GLU A 18 -2.52 30.21 5.28
C GLU A 18 -1.10 30.73 4.98
N LEU A 19 -0.12 29.84 4.83
CA LEU A 19 1.27 30.21 4.52
C LEU A 19 1.37 31.06 3.24
N VAL A 20 0.61 30.71 2.19
CA VAL A 20 0.59 31.49 0.94
C VAL A 20 -0.01 32.88 1.18
N THR A 21 -1.05 32.99 1.98
CA THR A 21 -1.69 34.27 2.34
C THR A 21 -0.74 35.16 3.14
N GLN A 22 0.01 34.57 4.08
CA GLN A 22 1.01 35.31 4.87
C GLN A 22 2.20 35.74 4.02
N LEU A 23 2.74 34.84 3.18
CA LEU A 23 3.77 35.19 2.21
C LEU A 23 3.30 36.35 1.35
N THR A 24 2.04 36.35 0.91
CA THR A 24 1.43 37.45 0.16
C THR A 24 1.42 38.75 0.97
N GLY A 25 1.24 38.70 2.29
CA GLY A 25 1.32 39.88 3.17
C GLY A 25 2.74 40.40 3.36
N MET A 26 3.73 39.51 3.39
CA MET A 26 5.12 39.83 3.72
C MET A 26 6.03 40.09 2.51
N ILE A 27 5.63 39.68 1.32
CA ILE A 27 6.49 39.70 0.11
C ILE A 27 7.03 41.07 -0.25
N GLU A 28 6.32 42.14 0.10
CA GLU A 28 6.73 43.53 -0.14
C GLU A 28 7.96 43.93 0.68
N GLN A 29 8.18 43.24 1.80
CA GLN A 29 9.28 43.47 2.75
C GLN A 29 10.53 42.64 2.43
N MET A 30 10.44 41.73 1.46
CA MET A 30 11.55 40.84 1.08
C MET A 30 12.58 41.62 0.22
N ASP A 31 13.83 41.63 0.69
CA ASP A 31 14.94 42.20 -0.08
C ASP A 31 15.17 41.38 -1.35
N GLY A 32 15.45 42.09 -2.47
CA GLY A 32 15.78 41.49 -3.77
C GLY A 32 14.60 41.03 -4.61
N ILE A 33 13.36 41.04 -4.12
CA ILE A 33 12.19 40.62 -4.89
C ILE A 33 11.93 41.57 -6.08
N ARG A 34 12.21 42.85 -5.91
CA ARG A 34 11.93 43.88 -6.92
C ARG A 34 12.77 43.74 -8.19
N ASP A 35 14.00 43.23 -8.07
CA ASP A 35 14.92 43.01 -9.18
C ASP A 35 14.88 41.61 -9.74
N SER A 36 14.03 40.76 -9.17
CA SER A 36 13.94 39.35 -9.54
C SER A 36 13.14 39.12 -10.82
N VAL A 37 13.52 38.07 -11.55
CA VAL A 37 12.73 37.45 -12.61
C VAL A 37 12.18 36.14 -12.06
N VAL A 38 10.85 36.01 -11.94
CA VAL A 38 10.20 34.85 -11.41
C VAL A 38 9.53 34.07 -12.55
N CYS A 39 9.79 32.76 -12.62
CA CYS A 39 9.24 31.89 -13.65
C CYS A 39 8.39 30.76 -13.01
N PHE A 40 7.16 30.65 -13.47
CA PHE A 40 6.24 29.56 -13.13
C PHE A 40 6.10 28.64 -14.35
N ASP A 41 6.78 27.49 -14.30
CA ASP A 41 6.78 26.54 -15.41
C ASP A 41 6.06 25.24 -15.05
N GLY A 42 5.21 24.76 -15.97
CA GLY A 42 4.49 23.50 -15.84
C GLY A 42 3.34 23.50 -14.83
N PHE A 43 2.84 24.66 -14.41
CA PHE A 43 1.62 24.77 -13.62
C PHE A 43 0.39 24.62 -14.51
N THR A 44 -0.58 23.81 -14.05
CA THR A 44 -1.84 23.60 -14.76
C THR A 44 -2.91 24.60 -14.36
N GLY A 45 -2.80 25.17 -13.15
CA GLY A 45 -3.68 26.18 -12.59
C GLY A 45 -3.15 26.68 -11.25
N PHE A 46 -3.82 27.67 -10.68
CA PHE A 46 -3.49 28.27 -9.38
C PHE A 46 -4.73 28.34 -8.49
N THR A 47 -4.54 28.22 -7.19
CA THR A 47 -5.60 28.50 -6.21
C THR A 47 -5.87 30.00 -6.10
N PRO A 48 -7.03 30.44 -5.57
CA PRO A 48 -7.31 31.87 -5.37
C PRO A 48 -6.20 32.61 -4.62
N THR A 49 -5.69 32.02 -3.54
CA THR A 49 -4.59 32.58 -2.73
C THR A 49 -3.28 32.68 -3.51
N GLN A 50 -2.98 31.71 -4.38
CA GLN A 50 -1.83 31.76 -5.29
C GLN A 50 -1.99 32.84 -6.36
N TYR A 51 -3.21 33.04 -6.89
CA TYR A 51 -3.46 34.16 -7.81
C TYR A 51 -3.23 35.53 -7.14
N ASP A 52 -3.58 35.69 -5.87
CA ASP A 52 -3.33 36.92 -5.12
C ASP A 52 -1.83 37.16 -4.89
N LEU A 53 -1.07 36.09 -4.60
CA LEU A 53 0.39 36.15 -4.55
C LEU A 53 1.00 36.55 -5.91
N LEU A 54 0.55 35.91 -7.00
CA LEU A 54 0.99 36.22 -8.36
C LEU A 54 0.71 37.69 -8.74
N GLU A 55 -0.47 38.23 -8.38
CA GLU A 55 -0.80 39.63 -8.62
C GLU A 55 0.18 40.54 -7.88
N LYS A 56 0.52 40.26 -6.62
CA LYS A 56 1.55 41.03 -5.90
C LYS A 56 2.93 40.92 -6.54
N MET A 57 3.32 39.71 -6.96
CA MET A 57 4.59 39.51 -7.67
C MET A 57 4.65 40.28 -8.99
N MET A 58 3.53 40.32 -9.73
CA MET A 58 3.46 41.15 -10.97
C MET A 58 3.69 42.65 -10.73
N ARG A 59 3.34 43.14 -9.52
CA ARG A 59 3.58 44.54 -9.12
C ARG A 59 5.01 44.81 -8.66
N LEU A 60 5.66 43.79 -8.08
CA LEU A 60 6.94 43.95 -7.38
C LEU A 60 8.15 43.50 -8.19
N CYS A 61 8.05 42.35 -8.88
CA CYS A 61 9.17 41.77 -9.61
C CYS A 61 9.48 42.52 -10.91
N SER A 62 10.72 42.46 -11.36
CA SER A 62 11.11 43.03 -12.64
C SER A 62 10.42 42.31 -13.81
N ARG A 63 10.17 41.01 -13.67
CA ARG A 63 9.44 40.20 -14.65
C ARG A 63 8.82 38.96 -13.98
N VAL A 64 7.58 38.61 -14.35
CA VAL A 64 6.94 37.34 -14.03
C VAL A 64 6.63 36.61 -15.34
N ILE A 65 7.11 35.39 -15.47
CA ILE A 65 6.92 34.54 -16.65
C ILE A 65 6.08 33.34 -16.22
N VAL A 66 4.97 33.09 -16.91
CA VAL A 66 4.12 31.91 -16.65
C VAL A 66 3.97 31.11 -17.94
N THR A 67 4.38 29.85 -17.94
CA THR A 67 4.17 28.95 -19.09
C THR A 67 2.86 28.19 -18.93
N VAL A 68 2.06 28.12 -19.99
CA VAL A 68 0.78 27.44 -20.04
C VAL A 68 0.69 26.60 -21.30
N THR A 69 0.29 25.33 -21.19
CA THR A 69 0.04 24.48 -22.35
C THR A 69 -1.42 24.60 -22.77
N THR A 70 -1.67 25.15 -23.96
CA THR A 70 -3.02 25.36 -24.50
C THR A 70 -3.16 24.89 -25.95
N ASP A 71 -4.38 24.87 -26.49
CA ASP A 71 -4.70 24.53 -27.87
C ASP A 71 -5.16 25.77 -28.66
N GLU A 72 -4.26 26.30 -29.49
CA GLU A 72 -4.58 27.43 -30.38
C GLU A 72 -5.64 27.09 -31.46
N THR A 73 -5.80 25.79 -31.75
CA THR A 73 -6.68 25.35 -32.85
C THR A 73 -8.15 25.33 -32.48
N GLY A 74 -8.47 25.31 -31.19
CA GLY A 74 -9.82 25.16 -30.64
C GLY A 74 -10.50 23.80 -30.99
N LYS A 75 -9.75 22.84 -31.53
CA LYS A 75 -10.29 21.57 -32.01
C LYS A 75 -10.54 20.55 -30.91
N ARG A 76 -10.02 20.78 -29.71
CA ARG A 76 -10.06 19.85 -28.57
C ARG A 76 -11.15 20.17 -27.53
N GLY A 77 -12.03 21.12 -27.85
CA GLY A 77 -13.16 21.50 -26.97
C GLY A 77 -12.72 21.88 -25.57
N SER A 78 -13.32 21.31 -24.53
CA SER A 78 -13.06 21.65 -23.14
C SER A 78 -11.79 21.01 -22.54
N VAL A 79 -11.02 20.26 -23.29
CA VAL A 79 -9.81 19.59 -22.77
C VAL A 79 -8.81 20.58 -22.17
N PHE A 80 -8.69 21.76 -22.76
CA PHE A 80 -7.77 22.81 -22.29
C PHE A 80 -8.44 23.89 -21.44
N GLU A 81 -9.68 23.67 -20.99
CA GLU A 81 -10.44 24.69 -20.23
C GLU A 81 -9.73 25.15 -18.96
N ILE A 82 -9.02 24.27 -18.27
CA ILE A 82 -8.22 24.62 -17.07
C ILE A 82 -7.08 25.59 -17.43
N ALA A 83 -6.36 25.30 -18.50
CA ALA A 83 -5.26 26.14 -18.99
C ALA A 83 -5.76 27.48 -19.52
N ASP A 84 -6.83 27.47 -20.29
CA ASP A 84 -7.46 28.67 -20.85
C ASP A 84 -8.04 29.57 -19.77
N THR A 85 -8.62 28.98 -18.71
CA THR A 85 -9.12 29.71 -17.55
C THR A 85 -7.97 30.35 -16.78
N THR A 86 -6.88 29.58 -16.56
CA THR A 86 -5.66 30.10 -15.92
C THR A 86 -5.09 31.30 -16.69
N MET A 87 -4.94 31.18 -18.00
CA MET A 87 -4.44 32.24 -18.86
C MET A 87 -5.35 33.47 -18.80
N ARG A 88 -6.68 33.31 -18.94
CA ARG A 88 -7.66 34.40 -18.86
C ARG A 88 -7.61 35.11 -17.51
N THR A 89 -7.54 34.39 -16.41
CA THR A 89 -7.45 34.96 -15.05
C THR A 89 -6.17 35.75 -14.85
N LEU A 90 -5.03 35.24 -15.31
CA LEU A 90 -3.74 35.95 -15.25
C LEU A 90 -3.77 37.24 -16.05
N ILE A 91 -4.27 37.21 -17.28
CA ILE A 91 -4.42 38.41 -18.14
C ILE A 91 -5.38 39.42 -17.50
N GLN A 92 -6.51 38.96 -16.95
CA GLN A 92 -7.47 39.81 -16.26
C GLN A 92 -6.84 40.55 -15.07
N LYS A 93 -6.09 39.83 -14.22
CA LYS A 93 -5.38 40.40 -13.07
C LYS A 93 -4.26 41.36 -13.54
N ALA A 94 -3.50 41.00 -14.55
CA ALA A 94 -2.46 41.88 -15.14
C ALA A 94 -3.04 43.18 -15.69
N ASN A 95 -4.19 43.14 -16.34
CA ASN A 95 -4.86 44.36 -16.89
C ASN A 95 -5.39 45.32 -15.81
N GLN A 96 -5.51 44.85 -14.55
CA GLN A 96 -5.93 45.69 -13.41
C GLN A 96 -4.77 46.49 -12.79
N ILE A 97 -3.55 46.25 -13.25
CA ILE A 97 -2.32 46.88 -12.74
C ILE A 97 -1.54 47.55 -13.89
N PRO A 98 -0.80 48.61 -13.62
CA PRO A 98 -0.07 49.36 -14.68
C PRO A 98 1.23 48.62 -15.06
N ILE A 99 1.12 47.47 -15.68
CA ILE A 99 2.25 46.66 -16.18
C ILE A 99 2.06 46.32 -17.65
N GLU A 100 3.17 46.12 -18.35
CA GLU A 100 3.16 45.61 -19.71
C GLU A 100 2.95 44.08 -19.70
N THR A 101 2.01 43.62 -20.50
CA THR A 101 1.68 42.20 -20.61
C THR A 101 1.94 41.72 -22.04
N ASN A 102 2.80 40.70 -22.18
CA ASN A 102 3.14 40.11 -23.46
C ASN A 102 2.72 38.66 -23.51
N LEU A 103 1.88 38.28 -24.47
CA LEU A 103 1.56 36.88 -24.78
C LEU A 103 2.54 36.37 -25.84
N ILE A 104 3.38 35.40 -25.46
CA ILE A 104 4.37 34.82 -26.36
C ILE A 104 3.95 33.37 -26.68
N LEU A 105 3.66 33.11 -27.95
CA LEU A 105 3.47 31.79 -28.46
C LEU A 105 4.83 31.19 -28.77
N VAL A 106 5.14 29.99 -28.19
CA VAL A 106 6.39 29.30 -28.49
C VAL A 106 6.37 28.82 -29.93
N PRO A 107 7.20 29.40 -30.82
CA PRO A 107 7.12 29.14 -32.25
C PRO A 107 7.56 27.71 -32.58
N ARG A 108 6.93 27.14 -33.59
CA ARG A 108 7.34 25.86 -34.16
C ARG A 108 8.43 25.98 -35.23
N GLU A 109 8.85 27.23 -35.54
CA GLU A 109 9.91 27.56 -36.50
C GLU A 109 9.78 26.85 -37.86
N GLY A 110 8.56 26.80 -38.39
CA GLY A 110 8.24 26.13 -39.66
C GLY A 110 8.04 24.60 -39.58
N ARG A 111 8.26 24.00 -38.42
CA ARG A 111 7.99 22.55 -38.20
C ARG A 111 6.49 22.29 -38.07
N LYS A 112 6.07 21.12 -38.57
CA LYS A 112 4.68 20.66 -38.45
C LYS A 112 4.39 20.01 -37.09
N ALA A 113 5.41 19.67 -36.34
CA ALA A 113 5.33 19.00 -35.02
C ALA A 113 6.17 19.77 -33.99
N PRO A 114 5.84 19.67 -32.66
CA PRO A 114 6.71 20.15 -31.57
C PRO A 114 8.13 19.57 -31.68
N TYR A 115 9.13 20.29 -31.20
CA TYR A 115 10.56 19.93 -31.29
C TYR A 115 10.89 18.56 -30.76
N ARG A 116 10.17 18.11 -29.73
CA ARG A 116 10.39 16.80 -29.10
C ARG A 116 10.06 15.60 -29.98
N PHE A 117 9.28 15.77 -31.05
CA PHE A 117 8.85 14.68 -31.91
C PHE A 117 9.59 14.67 -33.24
N ALA A 118 9.87 13.46 -33.74
CA ALA A 118 10.25 13.30 -35.13
C ALA A 118 9.09 13.69 -36.06
N GLU A 119 9.37 14.47 -37.11
CA GLU A 119 8.34 14.86 -38.08
C GLU A 119 7.81 13.64 -38.83
N GLY A 120 6.49 13.56 -38.92
CA GLY A 120 5.82 12.41 -39.57
C GLY A 120 5.77 11.12 -38.73
N GLY A 121 6.34 11.13 -37.51
CA GLY A 121 6.29 9.99 -36.60
C GLY A 121 4.94 9.82 -35.88
N GLU A 122 4.75 8.63 -35.30
CA GLU A 122 3.52 8.25 -34.59
C GLU A 122 3.19 9.19 -33.44
N MET A 123 4.21 9.61 -32.68
CA MET A 123 4.03 10.51 -31.53
C MET A 123 3.58 11.94 -31.96
N ALA A 124 4.16 12.46 -33.06
CA ALA A 124 3.73 13.71 -33.63
C ALA A 124 2.30 13.64 -34.20
N PHE A 125 1.93 12.49 -34.75
CA PHE A 125 0.58 12.24 -35.25
C PHE A 125 -0.43 12.12 -34.11
N LEU A 126 -0.06 11.43 -33.01
CA LEU A 126 -0.88 11.34 -31.80
C LEU A 126 -1.14 12.75 -31.24
N GLU A 127 -0.09 13.54 -31.01
CA GLU A 127 -0.23 14.91 -30.47
C GLU A 127 -1.22 15.73 -31.27
N ARG A 128 -1.15 15.67 -32.61
CA ARG A 128 -2.02 16.46 -33.47
C ARG A 128 -3.49 16.05 -33.40
N ASN A 129 -3.77 14.74 -33.23
CA ASN A 129 -5.11 14.16 -33.37
C ASN A 129 -5.76 13.76 -32.05
N LEU A 130 -4.99 13.66 -30.95
CA LEU A 130 -5.50 13.29 -29.63
C LEU A 130 -6.53 14.32 -29.15
N PHE A 131 -7.74 13.82 -28.88
CA PHE A 131 -8.92 14.60 -28.49
C PHE A 131 -9.38 15.68 -29.51
N ALA A 132 -8.74 15.77 -30.66
CA ALA A 132 -9.14 16.73 -31.70
C ALA A 132 -10.37 16.24 -32.50
N TYR A 133 -11.19 17.19 -32.96
CA TYR A 133 -12.27 16.92 -33.89
C TYR A 133 -12.31 18.03 -34.97
N PRO A 134 -12.33 17.66 -36.28
CA PRO A 134 -12.14 16.33 -36.85
C PRO A 134 -10.69 15.81 -36.64
N TYR A 135 -10.53 14.50 -36.55
CA TYR A 135 -9.21 13.84 -36.44
C TYR A 135 -8.88 13.07 -37.73
N GLN A 136 -7.58 12.84 -37.94
CA GLN A 136 -7.07 11.99 -39.02
C GLN A 136 -6.79 10.57 -38.49
N LYS A 137 -6.72 9.59 -39.40
CA LYS A 137 -6.41 8.20 -39.08
C LYS A 137 -5.02 7.83 -39.54
N TRP A 138 -4.30 7.15 -38.67
CA TRP A 138 -3.02 6.49 -38.95
C TRP A 138 -3.30 5.08 -39.42
N ASN A 139 -3.16 4.80 -40.73
CA ASN A 139 -3.59 3.51 -41.31
C ASN A 139 -2.47 2.45 -41.32
N GLN A 140 -1.25 2.81 -40.92
CA GLN A 140 -0.12 1.89 -40.82
C GLN A 140 -0.11 1.16 -39.47
N LYS A 141 0.55 0.01 -39.41
CA LYS A 141 0.81 -0.67 -38.14
C LYS A 141 1.72 0.22 -37.28
N THR A 142 1.45 0.29 -35.96
CA THR A 142 2.26 1.05 -35.05
C THR A 142 3.48 0.25 -34.60
N GLU A 143 4.65 0.91 -34.55
CA GLU A 143 5.91 0.34 -34.07
C GLU A 143 6.35 0.96 -32.73
N ASN A 144 6.02 2.24 -32.51
CA ASN A 144 6.37 2.97 -31.29
C ASN A 144 5.21 3.11 -30.31
N MET A 145 4.05 2.62 -30.70
CA MET A 145 2.87 2.58 -29.83
C MET A 145 2.24 1.19 -29.85
N TRP A 146 1.97 0.64 -28.69
CA TRP A 146 1.23 -0.63 -28.57
C TRP A 146 0.46 -0.71 -27.25
N LEU A 147 -0.46 -1.67 -27.21
CA LEU A 147 -1.27 -2.01 -26.06
C LEU A 147 -0.94 -3.42 -25.59
N TYR A 148 -0.63 -3.55 -24.29
CA TYR A 148 -0.56 -4.85 -23.63
C TYR A 148 -1.80 -5.09 -22.78
N ILE A 149 -2.35 -6.30 -22.81
CA ILE A 149 -3.51 -6.73 -22.04
C ILE A 149 -3.11 -7.87 -21.12
N GLY A 150 -2.98 -7.60 -19.82
CA GLY A 150 -2.69 -8.59 -18.80
C GLY A 150 -3.95 -9.18 -18.16
N ASP A 151 -3.82 -10.29 -17.45
CA ASP A 151 -4.93 -10.89 -16.71
C ASP A 151 -5.14 -10.20 -15.35
N LYS A 152 -4.06 -9.84 -14.66
CA LYS A 152 -4.04 -9.20 -13.32
C LYS A 152 -3.00 -8.07 -13.28
N PRO A 153 -3.09 -7.14 -12.32
CA PRO A 153 -2.09 -6.08 -12.15
C PRO A 153 -0.65 -6.60 -12.03
N ALA A 154 -0.46 -7.76 -11.42
CA ALA A 154 0.87 -8.38 -11.30
C ALA A 154 1.45 -8.79 -12.66
N SER A 155 0.66 -9.41 -13.55
CA SER A 155 1.12 -9.77 -14.91
C SER A 155 1.37 -8.54 -15.77
N GLU A 156 0.59 -7.48 -15.56
CA GLU A 156 0.79 -6.19 -16.22
C GLU A 156 2.14 -5.56 -15.78
N ALA A 157 2.40 -5.51 -14.47
CA ALA A 157 3.67 -5.01 -13.92
C ALA A 157 4.88 -5.85 -14.36
N ALA A 158 4.73 -7.19 -14.41
CA ALA A 158 5.77 -8.09 -14.89
C ALA A 158 6.12 -7.83 -16.36
N TYR A 159 5.12 -7.60 -17.21
CA TYR A 159 5.35 -7.23 -18.62
C TYR A 159 6.13 -5.93 -18.74
N VAL A 160 5.73 -4.90 -18.00
CA VAL A 160 6.40 -3.60 -17.99
C VAL A 160 7.83 -3.75 -17.51
N ALA A 161 8.07 -4.45 -16.39
CA ALA A 161 9.40 -4.70 -15.86
C ALA A 161 10.32 -5.43 -16.87
N LYS A 162 9.83 -6.52 -17.50
CA LYS A 162 10.56 -7.27 -18.52
C LYS A 162 10.89 -6.40 -19.72
N THR A 163 9.96 -5.59 -20.19
CA THR A 163 10.16 -4.72 -21.35
C THR A 163 11.17 -3.62 -21.06
N ILE A 164 11.11 -3.01 -19.89
CA ILE A 164 12.08 -2.01 -19.42
C ILE A 164 13.47 -2.64 -19.29
N TRP A 165 13.57 -3.79 -18.62
CA TRP A 165 14.84 -4.49 -18.45
C TRP A 165 15.51 -4.76 -19.80
N TRP A 166 14.72 -5.20 -20.78
CA TRP A 166 15.23 -5.48 -22.13
C TRP A 166 15.73 -4.20 -22.85
N MET A 167 15.01 -3.08 -22.72
CA MET A 167 15.43 -1.78 -23.29
C MET A 167 16.74 -1.30 -22.67
N LEU A 168 16.90 -1.46 -21.34
CA LEU A 168 18.12 -1.13 -20.61
C LEU A 168 19.27 -2.08 -20.96
N ALA A 169 19.03 -3.38 -21.02
CA ALA A 169 20.02 -4.39 -21.34
C ALA A 169 20.62 -4.26 -22.75
N LYS A 170 19.81 -3.78 -23.72
CA LYS A 170 20.28 -3.43 -25.06
C LYS A 170 21.06 -2.12 -25.14
N GLY A 171 21.01 -1.29 -24.08
CA GLY A 171 21.59 0.04 -24.09
C GLY A 171 20.85 1.03 -25.01
N GLU A 172 19.57 0.73 -25.35
CA GLU A 172 18.75 1.63 -26.19
C GLU A 172 18.34 2.90 -25.45
N TYR A 173 18.13 2.80 -24.14
CA TYR A 173 17.67 3.89 -23.27
C TYR A 173 18.42 3.88 -21.94
N ALA A 174 18.53 5.08 -21.33
CA ALA A 174 18.94 5.21 -19.94
C ALA A 174 17.71 5.18 -19.00
N GLU A 175 17.90 4.87 -17.71
CA GLU A 175 16.82 4.76 -16.75
C GLU A 175 15.99 6.04 -16.64
N GLU A 176 16.65 7.20 -16.64
CA GLU A 176 16.01 8.53 -16.58
C GLU A 176 15.21 8.91 -17.84
N GLU A 177 15.39 8.21 -18.95
CA GLU A 177 14.65 8.42 -20.19
C GLU A 177 13.34 7.62 -20.25
N ILE A 178 13.15 6.70 -19.28
CA ILE A 178 11.95 5.86 -19.16
C ILE A 178 11.12 6.29 -17.97
N ALA A 179 9.82 6.39 -18.15
CA ALA A 179 8.89 6.65 -17.06
C ALA A 179 7.71 5.68 -17.08
N VAL A 180 7.12 5.48 -15.92
CA VAL A 180 5.88 4.73 -15.73
C VAL A 180 4.86 5.62 -15.05
N VAL A 181 3.69 5.74 -15.62
CA VAL A 181 2.57 6.51 -15.05
C VAL A 181 1.36 5.60 -14.91
N THR A 182 0.65 5.73 -13.82
CA THR A 182 -0.58 4.96 -13.57
C THR A 182 -1.72 5.86 -13.11
N GLY A 183 -2.95 5.46 -13.41
CA GLY A 183 -4.16 6.14 -12.92
C GLY A 183 -4.41 5.95 -11.43
N SER A 184 -3.77 4.96 -10.79
CA SER A 184 -3.86 4.69 -9.36
C SER A 184 -2.59 4.03 -8.85
N ILE A 185 -1.69 4.82 -8.28
CA ILE A 185 -0.45 4.31 -7.68
C ILE A 185 -0.76 3.29 -6.57
N SER A 186 -1.71 3.59 -5.69
CA SER A 186 -2.06 2.70 -4.56
C SER A 186 -2.48 1.29 -5.00
N SER A 187 -3.14 1.17 -6.15
CA SER A 187 -3.57 -0.13 -6.71
C SER A 187 -2.44 -0.91 -7.38
N TYR A 188 -1.37 -0.26 -7.78
CA TYR A 188 -0.26 -0.86 -8.54
C TYR A 188 1.06 -0.89 -7.77
N GLU A 189 1.21 -0.14 -6.68
CA GLU A 189 2.44 0.01 -5.90
C GLU A 189 3.11 -1.33 -5.58
N GLN A 190 2.37 -2.24 -4.96
CA GLN A 190 2.89 -3.55 -4.57
C GLN A 190 3.33 -4.38 -5.77
N SER A 191 2.55 -4.38 -6.86
CA SER A 191 2.87 -5.13 -8.06
C SER A 191 4.10 -4.55 -8.78
N ILE A 192 4.18 -3.22 -8.90
CA ILE A 192 5.31 -2.54 -9.53
C ILE A 192 6.57 -2.77 -8.70
N SER A 193 6.53 -2.53 -7.39
CA SER A 193 7.70 -2.70 -6.52
C SER A 193 8.25 -4.11 -6.61
N ARG A 194 7.39 -5.11 -6.44
CA ARG A 194 7.80 -6.51 -6.50
C ARG A 194 8.44 -6.88 -7.85
N GLU A 195 7.82 -6.52 -8.95
CA GLU A 195 8.30 -6.93 -10.27
C GLU A 195 9.54 -6.14 -10.71
N PHE A 196 9.67 -4.88 -10.29
CA PHE A 196 10.85 -4.06 -10.59
C PHE A 196 12.06 -4.48 -9.74
N ASP A 197 11.86 -4.77 -8.45
CA ASP A 197 12.90 -5.31 -7.56
C ASP A 197 13.41 -6.67 -8.09
N ARG A 198 12.51 -7.55 -8.50
CA ARG A 198 12.83 -8.85 -9.13
C ARG A 198 13.58 -8.73 -10.47
N ALA A 199 13.31 -7.67 -11.21
CA ALA A 199 14.03 -7.36 -12.45
C ALA A 199 15.34 -6.60 -12.20
N GLY A 200 15.66 -6.22 -10.96
CA GLY A 200 16.83 -5.41 -10.62
C GLY A 200 16.80 -3.99 -11.19
N ILE A 201 15.60 -3.46 -11.43
CA ILE A 201 15.38 -2.13 -11.98
C ILE A 201 15.42 -1.09 -10.87
N ARG A 202 16.22 -0.04 -11.04
CA ARG A 202 16.26 1.09 -10.12
C ARG A 202 15.12 2.07 -10.44
N TYR A 203 14.26 2.31 -9.48
CA TYR A 203 13.09 3.19 -9.65
C TYR A 203 12.88 4.10 -8.44
N PHE A 204 12.16 5.18 -8.67
CA PHE A 204 11.58 6.03 -7.64
C PHE A 204 10.06 6.02 -7.77
N LEU A 205 9.38 5.64 -6.71
CA LEU A 205 7.93 5.65 -6.64
C LEU A 205 7.48 6.93 -5.93
N ASP A 206 6.81 7.81 -6.69
CA ASP A 206 6.27 9.07 -6.16
C ASP A 206 4.94 8.83 -5.43
N ASN A 207 5.04 8.11 -4.31
CA ASN A 207 3.90 7.86 -3.43
C ASN A 207 4.26 8.15 -1.98
N LYS A 208 3.35 8.80 -1.25
CA LYS A 208 3.45 8.94 0.19
C LYS A 208 2.69 7.79 0.82
N LYS A 209 3.38 6.98 1.63
CA LYS A 209 2.78 5.81 2.26
C LYS A 209 2.21 6.18 3.62
N ASN A 210 0.97 5.77 3.87
CA ASN A 210 0.34 5.93 5.17
C ASN A 210 0.98 4.97 6.17
N ILE A 211 1.26 5.46 7.39
CA ILE A 211 1.92 4.69 8.45
C ILE A 211 0.97 3.74 9.20
N GLY A 212 -0.33 3.82 8.97
CA GLY A 212 -1.34 3.08 9.73
C GLY A 212 -1.20 1.55 9.69
N ALA A 213 -0.63 1.00 8.62
CA ALA A 213 -0.36 -0.43 8.48
C ALA A 213 1.05 -0.85 8.94
N ASN A 214 1.87 0.09 9.46
CA ASN A 214 3.22 -0.20 9.91
C ASN A 214 3.22 -0.85 11.30
N TRP A 215 4.23 -1.68 11.58
CA TRP A 215 4.35 -2.36 12.87
C TRP A 215 4.33 -1.42 14.07
N ILE A 216 4.92 -0.22 13.99
CA ILE A 216 4.92 0.73 15.11
C ILE A 216 3.50 1.26 15.39
N ALA A 217 2.71 1.53 14.35
CA ALA A 217 1.32 1.95 14.52
C ALA A 217 0.48 0.84 15.16
N GLU A 218 0.65 -0.40 14.66
CA GLU A 218 -0.01 -1.59 15.22
C GLU A 218 0.41 -1.84 16.68
N TYR A 219 1.71 -1.68 17.00
CA TYR A 219 2.24 -1.84 18.35
C TYR A 219 1.61 -0.85 19.33
N ILE A 220 1.54 0.42 18.92
CA ILE A 220 0.95 1.48 19.74
C ILE A 220 -0.56 1.25 19.94
N GLN A 221 -1.29 1.01 18.87
CA GLN A 221 -2.73 0.79 18.94
C GLN A 221 -3.08 -0.45 19.76
N SER A 222 -2.38 -1.56 19.52
CA SER A 222 -2.67 -2.82 20.20
C SER A 222 -2.35 -2.79 21.69
N VAL A 223 -1.29 -2.10 22.14
CA VAL A 223 -0.99 -1.99 23.58
C VAL A 223 -2.02 -1.14 24.34
N LEU A 224 -2.54 -0.08 23.72
CA LEU A 224 -3.60 0.73 24.29
C LEU A 224 -4.92 -0.04 24.39
N GLU A 225 -5.30 -0.72 23.30
CA GLU A 225 -6.48 -1.62 23.28
C GLU A 225 -6.35 -2.75 24.29
N MET A 226 -5.17 -3.38 24.42
CA MET A 226 -4.90 -4.42 25.40
C MET A 226 -5.16 -3.95 26.83
N TYR A 227 -4.79 -2.71 27.17
CA TYR A 227 -5.13 -2.11 28.46
C TYR A 227 -6.64 -1.90 28.58
N ARG A 228 -7.28 -1.27 27.58
CA ARG A 228 -8.70 -0.92 27.57
C ARG A 228 -9.61 -2.14 27.68
N TYR A 229 -9.28 -3.22 26.98
CA TYR A 229 -10.03 -4.49 27.01
C TYR A 229 -9.54 -5.46 28.09
N ASN A 230 -8.78 -4.91 29.10
CA ASN A 230 -8.35 -5.67 30.25
C ASN A 230 -7.61 -6.96 29.91
N MET A 231 -6.67 -6.91 28.95
CA MET A 231 -5.87 -8.04 28.50
C MET A 231 -6.74 -9.27 28.16
N ASP A 232 -7.71 -9.11 27.30
CA ASP A 232 -8.38 -10.24 26.69
C ASP A 232 -7.44 -10.98 25.70
N ALA A 233 -7.79 -12.20 25.29
CA ALA A 233 -6.92 -12.98 24.43
C ALA A 233 -6.69 -12.29 23.07
N ALA A 234 -7.73 -11.72 22.47
CA ALA A 234 -7.66 -11.14 21.14
C ALA A 234 -6.68 -9.94 21.10
N THR A 235 -6.83 -8.96 21.99
CA THR A 235 -5.98 -7.77 22.04
C THR A 235 -4.57 -8.07 22.53
N THR A 236 -4.44 -9.01 23.49
CA THR A 236 -3.13 -9.43 24.01
C THR A 236 -2.28 -10.08 22.92
N PHE A 237 -2.84 -11.03 22.17
CA PHE A 237 -2.07 -11.71 21.13
C PHE A 237 -1.93 -10.91 19.84
N ARG A 238 -2.81 -9.92 19.59
CA ARG A 238 -2.58 -8.89 18.58
C ARG A 238 -1.31 -8.10 18.89
N PHE A 239 -1.15 -7.62 20.12
CA PHE A 239 0.06 -6.93 20.58
C PHE A 239 1.31 -7.83 20.47
N LEU A 240 1.23 -9.07 20.97
CA LEU A 240 2.37 -9.98 20.98
C LEU A 240 2.80 -10.47 19.59
N ARG A 241 1.94 -10.37 18.57
CA ARG A 241 2.21 -10.79 17.18
C ARG A 241 2.59 -9.65 16.23
N CYS A 242 2.63 -8.41 16.71
CA CYS A 242 2.85 -7.24 15.84
C CYS A 242 4.30 -7.06 15.32
N GLY A 243 5.21 -7.99 15.59
CA GLY A 243 6.61 -7.93 15.13
C GLY A 243 7.57 -7.18 16.08
N LEU A 244 7.05 -6.33 16.97
CA LEU A 244 7.83 -5.61 17.99
C LEU A 244 7.65 -6.21 19.40
N SER A 245 7.14 -7.42 19.49
CA SER A 245 6.90 -8.13 20.74
C SER A 245 8.18 -8.43 21.51
N PRO A 246 8.14 -8.46 22.85
CA PRO A 246 9.26 -8.93 23.68
C PRO A 246 9.46 -10.47 23.59
N LEU A 247 8.51 -11.18 23.00
CA LEU A 247 8.51 -12.65 22.87
C LEU A 247 8.94 -13.09 21.48
N THR A 248 9.53 -14.27 21.42
CA THR A 248 9.70 -15.01 20.18
C THR A 248 8.35 -15.56 19.69
N ARG A 249 8.29 -15.96 18.42
CA ARG A 249 7.08 -16.56 17.86
C ARG A 249 6.67 -17.85 18.61
N SER A 250 7.63 -18.69 18.94
CA SER A 250 7.36 -19.94 19.68
C SER A 250 6.83 -19.68 21.09
N GLU A 251 7.39 -18.70 21.79
CA GLU A 251 6.91 -18.29 23.11
C GLU A 251 5.49 -17.72 23.03
N THR A 252 5.22 -16.90 22.00
CA THR A 252 3.88 -16.34 21.78
C THR A 252 2.87 -17.44 21.51
N ASP A 253 3.20 -18.41 20.65
CA ASP A 253 2.32 -19.54 20.33
C ASP A 253 2.05 -20.42 21.55
N LEU A 254 3.08 -20.70 22.37
CA LEU A 254 2.96 -21.48 23.59
C LEU A 254 2.06 -20.77 24.62
N LEU A 255 2.28 -19.48 24.84
CA LEU A 255 1.47 -18.67 25.75
C LEU A 255 0.01 -18.59 25.30
N GLU A 256 -0.23 -18.38 23.99
CA GLU A 256 -1.56 -18.26 23.43
C GLU A 256 -2.34 -19.58 23.59
N ASN A 257 -1.74 -20.72 23.27
CA ASN A 257 -2.37 -22.02 23.44
C ASN A 257 -2.75 -22.27 24.91
N TYR A 258 -1.87 -21.94 25.84
CA TYR A 258 -2.18 -22.06 27.27
C TYR A 258 -3.30 -21.13 27.72
N VAL A 259 -3.26 -19.85 27.28
CA VAL A 259 -4.29 -18.85 27.63
C VAL A 259 -5.66 -19.27 27.10
N LEU A 260 -5.73 -19.76 25.86
CA LEU A 260 -6.97 -20.26 25.28
C LEU A 260 -7.49 -21.51 25.99
N ALA A 261 -6.61 -22.48 26.28
CA ALA A 261 -6.99 -23.72 26.98
C ALA A 261 -7.44 -23.47 28.41
N THR A 262 -6.94 -22.45 29.10
CA THR A 262 -7.26 -22.15 30.50
C THR A 262 -8.22 -21.01 30.72
N GLY A 263 -8.59 -20.27 29.66
CA GLY A 263 -9.44 -19.07 29.74
C GLY A 263 -8.85 -17.92 30.54
N LYS A 264 -7.51 -17.82 30.64
CA LYS A 264 -6.83 -16.76 31.39
C LYS A 264 -7.06 -15.42 30.71
N ARG A 265 -7.51 -14.43 31.46
CA ARG A 265 -7.76 -13.05 31.02
C ARG A 265 -7.67 -12.06 32.17
N GLY A 266 -7.47 -10.82 31.85
CA GLY A 266 -7.48 -9.71 32.78
C GLY A 266 -6.10 -9.37 33.36
N ILE A 267 -5.80 -8.07 33.45
CA ILE A 267 -4.53 -7.52 33.96
C ILE A 267 -4.18 -8.14 35.33
N ALA A 268 -5.15 -8.23 36.24
CA ALA A 268 -4.93 -8.80 37.57
C ALA A 268 -4.54 -10.28 37.55
N SER A 269 -4.97 -11.04 36.53
CA SER A 269 -4.59 -12.44 36.33
C SER A 269 -3.16 -12.55 35.81
N TYR A 270 -2.79 -11.72 34.83
CA TYR A 270 -1.44 -11.71 34.27
C TYR A 270 -0.38 -11.27 35.28
N MET A 271 -0.71 -10.37 36.22
CA MET A 271 0.22 -9.89 37.25
C MET A 271 0.51 -10.91 38.36
N LYS A 272 -0.13 -12.08 38.35
CA LYS A 272 0.08 -13.14 39.36
C LYS A 272 0.55 -14.42 38.68
N PRO A 273 1.41 -15.22 39.34
CA PRO A 273 1.79 -16.54 38.83
C PRO A 273 0.56 -17.43 38.60
N TRP A 274 0.49 -18.07 37.46
CA TRP A 274 -0.57 -19.00 37.16
C TRP A 274 -0.29 -20.37 37.79
N ARG A 275 -1.34 -21.04 38.25
CA ARG A 275 -1.26 -22.31 38.94
C ARG A 275 -2.10 -23.41 38.26
N ALA A 276 -2.96 -23.04 37.32
CA ALA A 276 -3.79 -23.97 36.60
C ALA A 276 -2.91 -24.87 35.72
N ARG A 277 -3.02 -26.20 35.94
CA ARG A 277 -2.40 -27.17 35.06
C ARG A 277 -3.41 -27.48 33.95
N ALA A 278 -2.99 -27.30 32.72
CA ALA A 278 -3.73 -27.71 31.53
C ALA A 278 -2.83 -28.67 30.76
N ASN A 279 -3.28 -29.89 30.60
CA ASN A 279 -2.60 -30.94 29.86
C ASN A 279 -1.07 -30.96 30.01
N ASP A 280 -0.33 -31.04 28.91
CA ASP A 280 1.13 -31.14 28.87
C ASP A 280 1.86 -29.81 28.82
N TYR A 281 1.21 -28.67 29.16
CA TYR A 281 1.86 -27.36 29.11
C TYR A 281 2.86 -27.18 30.26
N PRO A 282 4.13 -26.81 29.99
CA PRO A 282 5.16 -26.60 31.02
C PRO A 282 4.88 -25.32 31.80
N LEU A 283 4.26 -25.43 32.96
CA LEU A 283 3.75 -24.30 33.74
C LEU A 283 4.85 -23.33 34.20
N GLU A 284 6.08 -23.78 34.42
CA GLU A 284 7.22 -22.94 34.78
C GLU A 284 7.60 -22.05 33.62
N GLU A 285 7.79 -22.61 32.43
CA GLU A 285 8.10 -21.86 31.19
C GLU A 285 6.97 -20.87 30.84
N ILE A 286 5.71 -21.27 30.98
CA ILE A 286 4.55 -20.38 30.78
C ILE A 286 4.61 -19.17 31.72
N ASN A 287 4.98 -19.38 32.99
CA ASN A 287 5.10 -18.26 33.93
C ASN A 287 6.30 -17.35 33.60
N GLU A 288 7.41 -17.89 33.13
CA GLU A 288 8.55 -17.10 32.66
C GLU A 288 8.16 -16.22 31.47
N ILE A 289 7.45 -16.80 30.48
CA ILE A 289 6.94 -16.06 29.32
C ILE A 289 5.94 -14.99 29.77
N ARG A 290 5.00 -15.34 30.66
CA ARG A 290 4.05 -14.39 31.25
C ARG A 290 4.78 -13.21 31.91
N GLU A 291 5.87 -13.49 32.65
CA GLU A 291 6.67 -12.44 33.31
C GLU A 291 7.35 -11.50 32.31
N LYS A 292 7.85 -12.02 31.19
CA LYS A 292 8.38 -11.17 30.11
C LYS A 292 7.31 -10.19 29.61
N VAL A 293 6.08 -10.67 29.39
CA VAL A 293 4.96 -9.81 28.98
C VAL A 293 4.63 -8.78 30.03
N THR A 294 4.47 -9.21 31.30
CA THR A 294 4.09 -8.30 32.38
C THR A 294 5.15 -7.25 32.67
N ASN A 295 6.43 -7.62 32.64
CA ASN A 295 7.54 -6.68 32.82
C ASN A 295 7.58 -5.64 31.68
N CYS A 296 7.27 -6.06 30.46
CA CYS A 296 7.19 -5.16 29.31
C CYS A 296 6.16 -4.04 29.48
N ILE A 297 4.98 -4.35 30.04
CA ILE A 297 3.84 -3.42 30.09
C ILE A 297 3.58 -2.81 31.46
N HIS A 298 4.24 -3.27 32.53
CA HIS A 298 3.91 -2.93 33.91
C HIS A 298 3.87 -1.43 34.16
N ASP A 299 4.96 -0.74 33.89
CA ASP A 299 5.11 0.68 34.18
C ASP A 299 4.17 1.51 33.32
N PHE A 300 4.05 1.17 32.05
CA PHE A 300 3.11 1.82 31.14
C PHE A 300 1.65 1.69 31.61
N PHE A 301 1.24 0.49 32.03
CA PHE A 301 -0.12 0.27 32.53
C PHE A 301 -0.37 0.97 33.87
N LEU A 302 0.65 1.16 34.69
CA LEU A 302 0.53 1.99 35.91
C LEU A 302 0.25 3.44 35.54
N GLU A 303 0.94 3.99 34.56
CA GLU A 303 0.74 5.37 34.10
C GLU A 303 -0.63 5.57 33.42
N LEU A 304 -1.22 4.53 32.82
CA LEU A 304 -2.56 4.60 32.25
C LEU A 304 -3.69 4.54 33.30
N ARG A 305 -3.42 4.12 34.54
CA ARG A 305 -4.43 4.04 35.61
C ARG A 305 -5.04 5.39 35.94
N GLY A 306 -6.33 5.38 36.24
CA GLY A 306 -7.09 6.56 36.66
C GLY A 306 -8.10 6.98 35.62
N GLY A 307 -8.78 8.10 35.87
CA GLY A 307 -9.77 8.65 34.95
C GLY A 307 -9.15 9.56 33.88
N LYS A 308 -9.84 10.66 33.57
CA LYS A 308 -9.37 11.66 32.62
C LYS A 308 -8.05 12.29 33.08
N LYS A 309 -7.12 12.46 32.14
CA LYS A 309 -5.79 13.06 32.36
C LYS A 309 -5.45 14.04 31.24
N PRO A 310 -4.51 14.98 31.47
CA PRO A 310 -3.94 15.78 30.41
C PRO A 310 -3.29 14.90 29.33
N VAL A 311 -3.45 15.27 28.06
CA VAL A 311 -2.86 14.56 26.92
C VAL A 311 -1.35 14.37 27.07
N GLU A 312 -0.64 15.39 27.62
CA GLU A 312 0.81 15.31 27.87
C GLU A 312 1.21 14.09 28.72
N LYS A 313 0.37 13.66 29.67
CA LYS A 313 0.68 12.48 30.49
C LYS A 313 0.58 11.18 29.70
N PHE A 314 -0.43 11.06 28.84
CA PHE A 314 -0.55 9.90 27.96
C PHE A 314 0.59 9.84 26.94
N VAL A 315 0.93 10.99 26.34
CA VAL A 315 2.04 11.08 25.36
C VAL A 315 3.36 10.70 26.00
N ARG A 316 3.67 11.24 27.20
CA ARG A 316 4.90 10.89 27.93
C ARG A 316 4.97 9.43 28.30
N ALA A 317 3.88 8.86 28.84
CA ALA A 317 3.81 7.44 29.18
C ALA A 317 4.04 6.55 27.94
N LEU A 318 3.45 6.91 26.80
CA LEU A 318 3.66 6.20 25.55
C LEU A 318 5.09 6.34 25.03
N TYR A 319 5.66 7.54 25.06
CA TYR A 319 7.05 7.78 24.67
C TYR A 319 8.03 6.97 25.53
N ASP A 320 7.89 7.02 26.86
CA ASP A 320 8.73 6.26 27.78
C ASP A 320 8.61 4.75 27.55
N PHE A 321 7.41 4.26 27.27
CA PHE A 321 7.18 2.88 26.89
C PHE A 321 7.93 2.49 25.60
N LEU A 322 7.83 3.30 24.54
CA LEU A 322 8.54 3.03 23.28
C LEU A 322 10.06 3.02 23.44
N VAL A 323 10.58 3.92 24.27
CA VAL A 323 12.02 3.99 24.61
C VAL A 323 12.46 2.77 25.43
N GLN A 324 11.73 2.41 26.49
CA GLN A 324 12.04 1.24 27.33
C GLN A 324 12.05 -0.07 26.51
N GLN A 325 11.20 -0.17 25.50
CA GLN A 325 11.12 -1.36 24.63
C GLN A 325 12.13 -1.33 23.46
N ASN A 326 13.00 -0.31 23.39
CA ASN A 326 13.99 -0.13 22.31
C ASN A 326 13.36 -0.21 20.90
N VAL A 327 12.16 0.37 20.74
CA VAL A 327 11.39 0.27 19.49
C VAL A 327 12.16 0.84 18.30
N TYR A 328 12.88 1.95 18.51
CA TYR A 328 13.70 2.57 17.47
C TYR A 328 14.76 1.61 16.89
N ASP A 329 15.55 0.96 17.78
CA ASP A 329 16.61 0.06 17.35
C ASP A 329 16.04 -1.17 16.64
N ARG A 330 14.94 -1.73 17.14
CA ARG A 330 14.24 -2.85 16.49
C ARG A 330 13.70 -2.49 15.10
N MET A 331 13.19 -1.28 14.94
CA MET A 331 12.76 -0.79 13.62
C MET A 331 13.93 -0.63 12.66
N LEU A 332 15.09 -0.17 13.14
CA LEU A 332 16.32 -0.09 12.33
C LEU A 332 16.85 -1.47 11.94
N GLU A 333 16.89 -2.42 12.87
CA GLU A 333 17.26 -3.81 12.60
C GLU A 333 16.35 -4.42 11.52
N GLN A 334 15.04 -4.22 11.64
CA GLN A 334 14.10 -4.70 10.64
C GLN A 334 14.29 -4.03 9.28
N SER A 335 14.60 -2.73 9.26
CA SER A 335 14.96 -2.02 8.03
C SER A 335 16.19 -2.65 7.34
N GLN A 336 17.21 -3.06 8.11
CA GLN A 336 18.38 -3.72 7.56
C GLN A 336 18.08 -5.12 7.01
N ILE A 337 17.18 -5.87 7.67
CA ILE A 337 16.73 -7.17 7.17
C ILE A 337 16.03 -7.00 5.82
N PHE A 338 15.11 -6.06 5.69
CA PHE A 338 14.45 -5.75 4.43
C PHE A 338 15.42 -5.28 3.34
N GLU A 339 16.48 -4.55 3.72
CA GLU A 339 17.52 -4.13 2.76
C GLU A 339 18.31 -5.33 2.21
N VAL A 340 18.62 -6.32 3.06
CA VAL A 340 19.28 -7.58 2.66
C VAL A 340 18.35 -8.46 1.81
N GLU A 341 17.07 -8.48 2.12
CA GLU A 341 16.05 -9.23 1.38
C GLU A 341 15.70 -8.57 0.03
N GLY A 342 16.20 -7.36 -0.26
CA GLY A 342 15.91 -6.62 -1.49
C GLY A 342 14.62 -5.78 -1.45
N GLU A 343 13.92 -5.76 -0.32
CA GLU A 343 12.67 -5.02 -0.11
C GLU A 343 12.95 -3.53 0.19
N THR A 344 13.53 -2.83 -0.79
CA THR A 344 14.10 -1.48 -0.61
C THR A 344 13.10 -0.42 -0.16
N LEU A 345 11.82 -0.52 -0.54
CA LEU A 345 10.77 0.41 -0.11
C LEU A 345 10.40 0.20 1.35
N LEU A 346 10.25 -1.06 1.78
CA LEU A 346 9.99 -1.39 3.18
C LEU A 346 11.15 -0.96 4.07
N ALA A 347 12.39 -1.20 3.64
CA ALA A 347 13.59 -0.74 4.35
C ALA A 347 13.56 0.77 4.61
N LYS A 348 13.25 1.57 3.59
CA LYS A 348 13.14 3.03 3.72
C LYS A 348 11.96 3.46 4.61
N GLU A 349 10.82 2.78 4.51
CA GLU A 349 9.67 3.04 5.36
C GLU A 349 10.01 2.84 6.82
N TYR A 350 10.56 1.65 7.19
CA TYR A 350 10.91 1.31 8.56
C TYR A 350 11.99 2.21 9.16
N LYS A 351 12.89 2.71 8.34
CA LYS A 351 13.91 3.68 8.75
C LYS A 351 13.32 5.05 9.12
N ASN A 352 12.23 5.46 8.49
CA ASN A 352 11.70 6.82 8.62
C ASN A 352 10.43 6.92 9.46
N VAL A 353 9.66 5.83 9.58
CA VAL A 353 8.33 5.86 10.24
C VAL A 353 8.40 6.26 11.70
N TYR A 354 9.44 5.85 12.45
CA TYR A 354 9.61 6.23 13.85
C TYR A 354 9.63 7.76 14.03
N LYS A 355 10.32 8.46 13.13
CA LYS A 355 10.36 9.93 13.16
C LYS A 355 8.98 10.55 12.94
N VAL A 356 8.17 9.97 12.06
CA VAL A 356 6.79 10.45 11.80
C VAL A 356 5.93 10.29 13.04
N VAL A 357 6.05 9.15 13.74
CA VAL A 357 5.32 8.92 14.99
C VAL A 357 5.78 9.89 16.08
N MET A 358 7.10 10.12 16.24
CA MET A 358 7.61 11.08 17.22
C MET A 358 7.13 12.50 16.94
N ASN A 359 7.17 12.95 15.69
CA ASN A 359 6.62 14.25 15.32
C ASN A 359 5.13 14.36 15.65
N LEU A 360 4.33 13.31 15.40
CA LEU A 360 2.91 13.28 15.77
C LEU A 360 2.72 13.42 17.28
N LEU A 361 3.52 12.72 18.10
CA LEU A 361 3.46 12.81 19.55
C LEU A 361 3.86 14.21 20.04
N ASP A 362 4.87 14.84 19.44
CA ASP A 362 5.30 16.21 19.74
C ASP A 362 4.18 17.21 19.38
N GLU A 363 3.56 17.09 18.22
CA GLU A 363 2.41 17.92 17.82
C GLU A 363 1.21 17.74 18.77
N MET A 364 0.89 16.50 19.16
CA MET A 364 -0.17 16.25 20.14
C MET A 364 0.15 16.89 21.52
N MET A 365 1.41 16.87 21.94
CA MET A 365 1.84 17.49 23.18
C MET A 365 1.75 19.02 23.10
N GLU A 366 2.16 19.59 22.00
CA GLU A 366 2.15 21.04 21.78
C GLU A 366 0.71 21.60 21.65
N LEU A 367 -0.12 20.93 20.84
CA LEU A 367 -1.48 21.39 20.52
C LEU A 367 -2.50 21.08 21.62
N LEU A 368 -2.42 19.89 22.19
CA LEU A 368 -3.46 19.31 23.05
C LEU A 368 -2.95 18.97 24.45
N GLY A 369 -1.67 19.20 24.75
CA GLY A 369 -1.03 18.70 25.97
C GLY A 369 -1.78 19.00 27.28
N LYS A 370 -2.42 20.16 27.37
CA LYS A 370 -3.18 20.61 28.56
C LYS A 370 -4.63 20.12 28.58
N GLU A 371 -5.15 19.63 27.44
CA GLU A 371 -6.53 19.13 27.35
C GLU A 371 -6.69 17.86 28.18
N VAL A 372 -7.75 17.78 28.97
CA VAL A 372 -8.02 16.64 29.86
C VAL A 372 -8.98 15.67 29.16
N VAL A 373 -8.46 14.52 28.79
CA VAL A 373 -9.17 13.50 28.00
C VAL A 373 -9.22 12.16 28.71
N SER A 374 -10.16 11.31 28.34
CA SER A 374 -10.16 9.89 28.70
C SER A 374 -9.15 9.12 27.81
N LEU A 375 -8.79 7.90 28.21
CA LEU A 375 -7.94 7.04 27.38
C LEU A 375 -8.56 6.77 26.01
N GLU A 376 -9.87 6.57 25.94
CA GLU A 376 -10.59 6.33 24.68
C GLU A 376 -10.54 7.56 23.76
N GLU A 377 -10.74 8.76 24.29
CA GLU A 377 -10.59 10.01 23.55
C GLU A 377 -9.14 10.18 23.06
N PHE A 378 -8.14 9.84 23.87
CA PHE A 378 -6.73 9.86 23.49
C PHE A 378 -6.43 8.87 22.35
N GLU A 379 -6.92 7.62 22.43
CA GLU A 379 -6.80 6.62 21.37
C GLU A 379 -7.40 7.10 20.04
N GLN A 380 -8.56 7.74 20.08
CA GLN A 380 -9.23 8.28 18.88
C GLN A 380 -8.41 9.39 18.23
N ILE A 381 -7.87 10.32 19.03
CA ILE A 381 -7.01 11.41 18.55
C ILE A 381 -5.72 10.84 17.92
N LEU A 382 -5.07 9.93 18.63
CA LEU A 382 -3.84 9.30 18.17
C LEU A 382 -4.07 8.49 16.89
N SER A 383 -5.16 7.71 16.82
CA SER A 383 -5.53 6.94 15.62
C SER A 383 -5.82 7.83 14.41
N ALA A 384 -6.50 8.97 14.64
CA ALA A 384 -6.71 9.96 13.58
C ALA A 384 -5.38 10.56 13.08
N GLY A 385 -4.46 10.89 13.99
CA GLY A 385 -3.12 11.36 13.63
C GLY A 385 -2.29 10.32 12.88
N ILE A 386 -2.34 9.06 13.30
CA ILE A 386 -1.68 7.95 12.60
C ILE A 386 -2.28 7.75 11.20
N ALA A 387 -3.62 7.87 11.05
CA ALA A 387 -4.30 7.75 9.77
C ALA A 387 -3.89 8.85 8.76
N GLU A 388 -3.54 10.02 9.24
CA GLU A 388 -3.03 11.14 8.43
C GLU A 388 -1.49 11.11 8.28
N GLY A 389 -0.80 10.31 9.10
CA GLY A 389 0.66 10.18 9.08
C GLY A 389 1.17 9.62 7.76
N LEU A 390 2.05 10.36 7.10
CA LEU A 390 2.62 10.00 5.79
C LEU A 390 4.14 9.93 5.86
N VAL A 391 4.70 8.81 5.43
CA VAL A 391 6.14 8.71 5.17
C VAL A 391 6.40 9.23 3.76
N GLY A 392 7.11 10.36 3.67
CA GLY A 392 7.63 10.88 2.41
C GLY A 392 8.96 10.21 2.05
N PHE A 393 9.12 9.83 0.78
CA PHE A 393 10.41 9.33 0.30
C PHE A 393 11.30 10.49 -0.17
N VAL A 394 12.59 10.33 0.00
CA VAL A 394 13.60 11.30 -0.47
C VAL A 394 13.47 11.45 -1.99
N PRO A 395 13.66 12.68 -2.54
CA PRO A 395 13.61 12.91 -3.98
C PRO A 395 14.45 11.92 -4.79
N PRO A 396 14.07 11.65 -6.04
CA PRO A 396 14.74 10.65 -6.87
C PRO A 396 16.23 10.98 -7.01
N LYS A 397 17.08 9.94 -6.92
CA LYS A 397 18.48 10.05 -7.31
C LYS A 397 18.58 10.06 -8.84
N LYS A 398 19.70 10.55 -9.38
CA LYS A 398 20.00 10.37 -10.80
C LYS A 398 20.05 8.88 -11.14
N HIS A 399 19.68 8.53 -12.36
CA HIS A 399 19.65 7.15 -12.87
C HIS A 399 18.63 6.25 -12.17
N GLN A 400 17.38 6.70 -12.11
CA GLN A 400 16.23 5.93 -11.65
C GLN A 400 15.01 6.17 -12.57
N ILE A 401 14.24 5.12 -12.79
CA ILE A 401 12.97 5.21 -13.51
C ILE A 401 11.95 5.92 -12.61
N MET A 402 11.32 6.95 -13.12
CA MET A 402 10.23 7.63 -12.41
C MET A 402 8.94 6.82 -12.56
N VAL A 403 8.36 6.45 -11.42
CA VAL A 403 7.02 5.84 -11.35
C VAL A 403 6.10 6.80 -10.62
N GLY A 404 5.03 7.21 -11.26
CA GLY A 404 4.20 8.25 -10.71
C GLY A 404 2.73 8.24 -11.11
N ASP A 405 2.05 9.27 -10.64
CA ASP A 405 0.62 9.52 -10.85
C ASP A 405 0.39 10.46 -12.03
N ILE A 406 -0.79 10.36 -12.64
CA ILE A 406 -1.19 11.17 -13.81
C ILE A 406 -1.11 12.68 -13.53
N GLU A 407 -1.48 13.11 -12.33
CA GLU A 407 -1.65 14.54 -12.01
C GLU A 407 -0.38 15.19 -11.46
N ARG A 408 0.35 14.46 -10.60
CA ARG A 408 1.42 15.05 -9.77
C ARG A 408 2.81 14.85 -10.34
N THR A 409 3.03 13.79 -11.12
CA THR A 409 4.38 13.42 -11.52
C THR A 409 4.94 14.36 -12.59
N ARG A 410 6.04 15.03 -12.27
CA ARG A 410 6.75 15.93 -13.18
C ARG A 410 7.80 15.17 -13.98
N LEU A 411 7.46 14.84 -15.21
CA LEU A 411 8.35 14.14 -16.13
C LEU A 411 9.15 15.15 -16.96
N LYS A 412 10.46 14.94 -17.12
CA LYS A 412 11.34 15.75 -17.92
C LYS A 412 12.16 14.86 -18.86
N ASP A 413 12.28 15.28 -20.13
CA ASP A 413 13.12 14.65 -21.15
C ASP A 413 12.91 13.14 -21.33
N ILE A 414 11.63 12.68 -21.20
CA ILE A 414 11.25 11.28 -21.33
C ILE A 414 11.16 10.88 -22.80
N LYS A 415 11.81 9.74 -23.13
CA LYS A 415 11.71 9.12 -24.46
C LYS A 415 10.64 8.03 -24.50
N VAL A 416 10.52 7.25 -23.45
CA VAL A 416 9.60 6.10 -23.34
C VAL A 416 8.67 6.28 -22.16
N LEU A 417 7.38 6.16 -22.37
CA LEU A 417 6.37 6.17 -21.32
C LEU A 417 5.55 4.89 -21.33
N PHE A 418 5.49 4.23 -20.20
CA PHE A 418 4.51 3.16 -19.92
C PHE A 418 3.34 3.77 -19.15
N PHE A 419 2.16 3.64 -19.70
CA PHE A 419 0.93 4.06 -19.05
C PHE A 419 0.16 2.82 -18.57
N MET A 420 0.23 2.55 -17.26
CA MET A 420 -0.33 1.36 -16.63
C MET A 420 -1.73 1.61 -16.08
N GLY A 421 -2.54 0.55 -16.02
CA GLY A 421 -3.88 0.60 -15.46
C GLY A 421 -4.85 1.41 -16.33
N PHE A 422 -4.79 1.25 -17.65
CA PHE A 422 -5.64 1.99 -18.57
C PHE A 422 -7.06 1.40 -18.64
N SER A 423 -7.73 1.36 -17.48
CA SER A 423 -9.08 0.86 -17.29
C SER A 423 -10.07 1.96 -16.91
N ASP A 424 -11.37 1.68 -17.06
CA ASP A 424 -12.46 2.61 -16.72
C ASP A 424 -12.52 2.94 -15.21
N ASP A 425 -11.95 2.09 -14.36
CA ASP A 425 -11.89 2.35 -12.92
C ASP A 425 -10.98 3.54 -12.57
N PHE A 426 -9.95 3.77 -13.38
CA PHE A 426 -8.89 4.73 -13.07
C PHE A 426 -8.81 5.90 -14.04
N VAL A 427 -9.24 5.72 -15.29
CA VAL A 427 -8.94 6.69 -16.36
C VAL A 427 -10.10 6.86 -17.33
N PRO A 428 -10.76 8.03 -17.34
CA PRO A 428 -10.70 9.09 -16.33
C PRO A 428 -11.27 8.62 -15.00
N ALA A 429 -10.89 9.31 -13.92
CA ALA A 429 -11.35 8.93 -12.59
C ALA A 429 -12.89 8.91 -12.52
N ALA A 430 -13.44 7.89 -11.86
CA ALA A 430 -14.89 7.74 -11.72
C ALA A 430 -15.51 9.00 -11.08
N MET A 431 -16.62 9.48 -11.63
CA MET A 431 -17.37 10.57 -11.02
C MET A 431 -17.80 10.18 -9.60
N GLN A 432 -17.26 10.86 -8.60
CA GLN A 432 -17.78 10.71 -7.25
C GLN A 432 -19.19 11.32 -7.18
N PRO A 433 -20.10 10.67 -6.46
CA PRO A 433 -21.44 11.23 -6.26
C PRO A 433 -21.31 12.64 -5.64
N PRO A 434 -22.23 13.56 -5.98
CA PRO A 434 -22.23 14.90 -5.40
C PRO A 434 -22.30 14.77 -3.88
N GLY A 435 -21.44 15.54 -3.16
CA GLY A 435 -21.49 15.61 -1.71
C GLY A 435 -22.77 16.33 -1.21
N ILE A 436 -22.66 17.04 -0.08
CA ILE A 436 -23.80 17.76 0.54
C ILE A 436 -24.40 18.79 -0.43
N VAL A 437 -23.60 19.39 -1.32
CA VAL A 437 -24.02 20.42 -2.28
C VAL A 437 -24.15 19.81 -3.68
N ASN A 438 -25.34 19.85 -4.27
CA ASN A 438 -25.59 19.35 -5.62
C ASN A 438 -25.07 20.29 -6.72
N HIS A 439 -25.06 19.82 -7.98
CA HIS A 439 -24.54 20.59 -9.12
C HIS A 439 -25.25 21.94 -9.35
N ARG A 440 -26.55 22.01 -9.08
CA ARG A 440 -27.34 23.23 -9.29
C ARG A 440 -27.02 24.28 -8.22
N GLU A 441 -26.90 23.85 -6.99
CA GLU A 441 -26.50 24.69 -5.86
C GLU A 441 -25.07 25.20 -6.04
N ARG A 442 -24.14 24.34 -6.47
CA ARG A 442 -22.77 24.74 -6.80
C ARG A 442 -22.72 25.85 -7.85
N HIS A 443 -23.46 25.69 -8.92
CA HIS A 443 -23.52 26.72 -9.98
C HIS A 443 -24.11 28.05 -9.49
N GLN A 444 -25.06 28.02 -8.55
CA GLN A 444 -25.56 29.23 -7.91
C GLN A 444 -24.51 29.90 -7.02
N MET A 445 -23.76 29.12 -6.23
CA MET A 445 -22.68 29.61 -5.39
C MET A 445 -21.53 30.21 -6.21
N GLU A 446 -21.17 29.59 -7.32
CA GLU A 446 -20.17 30.12 -8.26
C GLU A 446 -20.60 31.49 -8.83
N LYS A 447 -21.86 31.63 -9.19
CA LYS A 447 -22.42 32.93 -9.63
C LYS A 447 -22.40 34.01 -8.56
N MET A 448 -22.41 33.60 -7.29
CA MET A 448 -22.29 34.50 -6.14
C MET A 448 -20.81 34.83 -5.80
N GLY A 449 -19.85 34.32 -6.59
CA GLY A 449 -18.42 34.56 -6.40
C GLY A 449 -17.75 33.62 -5.38
N ILE A 450 -18.42 32.55 -4.97
CA ILE A 450 -17.86 31.54 -4.06
C ILE A 450 -17.06 30.52 -4.89
N ALA A 451 -15.76 30.50 -4.73
CA ALA A 451 -14.89 29.52 -5.39
C ALA A 451 -15.10 28.14 -4.74
N LEU A 452 -15.51 27.16 -5.52
CA LEU A 452 -15.74 25.78 -5.09
C LEU A 452 -14.76 24.83 -5.83
N ALA A 453 -14.58 23.63 -5.26
CA ALA A 453 -13.85 22.55 -5.93
C ALA A 453 -14.49 22.24 -7.31
N PRO A 454 -13.71 21.77 -8.31
CA PRO A 454 -14.20 21.51 -9.65
C PRO A 454 -15.47 20.65 -9.70
N THR A 455 -16.40 21.00 -10.59
CA THR A 455 -17.57 20.18 -10.86
C THR A 455 -17.19 18.86 -11.55
N GLY A 456 -18.08 17.87 -11.58
CA GLY A 456 -17.81 16.60 -12.25
C GLY A 456 -17.37 16.75 -13.71
N ASN A 457 -17.99 17.66 -14.46
CA ASN A 457 -17.60 17.94 -15.86
C ASN A 457 -16.23 18.60 -15.96
N GLN A 458 -15.93 19.54 -15.08
CA GLN A 458 -14.60 20.17 -15.01
C GLN A 458 -13.53 19.16 -14.61
N LYS A 459 -13.84 18.23 -13.69
CA LYS A 459 -12.92 17.16 -13.30
C LYS A 459 -12.60 16.25 -14.48
N VAL A 460 -13.61 15.84 -15.26
CA VAL A 460 -13.38 15.04 -16.48
C VAL A 460 -12.54 15.82 -17.51
N ALA A 461 -12.79 17.11 -17.69
CA ALA A 461 -11.96 17.95 -18.59
C ALA A 461 -10.52 18.04 -18.09
N ASN A 462 -10.31 18.20 -16.79
CA ASN A 462 -8.97 18.20 -16.18
C ASN A 462 -8.26 16.85 -16.37
N ASP A 463 -8.96 15.73 -16.15
CA ASP A 463 -8.41 14.39 -16.37
C ASP A 463 -7.96 14.21 -17.83
N LEU A 464 -8.79 14.65 -18.80
CA LEU A 464 -8.43 14.61 -20.21
C LEU A 464 -7.21 15.48 -20.53
N TYR A 465 -7.09 16.65 -19.87
CA TYR A 465 -5.92 17.52 -19.99
C TYR A 465 -4.66 16.82 -19.45
N TYR A 466 -4.71 16.22 -18.27
CA TYR A 466 -3.58 15.47 -17.71
C TYR A 466 -3.20 14.26 -18.59
N LEU A 467 -4.19 13.57 -19.15
CA LEU A 467 -3.93 12.50 -20.12
C LEU A 467 -3.25 13.03 -21.38
N TYR A 468 -3.68 14.18 -21.90
CA TYR A 468 -3.02 14.81 -23.03
C TYR A 468 -1.55 15.12 -22.72
N ILE A 469 -1.28 15.74 -21.56
CA ILE A 469 0.08 16.07 -21.15
C ILE A 469 0.94 14.80 -21.03
N ASN A 470 0.43 13.76 -20.40
CA ASN A 470 1.18 12.51 -20.22
C ASN A 470 1.40 11.76 -21.54
N PHE A 471 0.37 11.61 -22.38
CA PHE A 471 0.48 10.85 -23.62
C PHE A 471 1.32 11.57 -24.70
N THR A 472 1.44 12.89 -24.60
CA THR A 472 2.29 13.68 -25.49
C THR A 472 3.65 14.02 -24.87
N LYS A 473 3.97 13.47 -23.70
CA LYS A 473 5.25 13.70 -23.01
C LYS A 473 6.41 12.92 -23.64
N PRO A 474 6.29 11.59 -23.88
CA PRO A 474 7.39 10.83 -24.44
C PRO A 474 7.70 11.23 -25.88
N SER A 475 9.00 11.31 -26.20
CA SER A 475 9.41 11.71 -27.55
C SER A 475 9.40 10.59 -28.56
N GLU A 476 9.53 9.32 -28.10
CA GLU A 476 9.74 8.19 -29.01
C GLU A 476 8.67 7.09 -28.85
N LYS A 477 8.40 6.58 -27.65
CA LYS A 477 7.52 5.43 -27.45
C LYS A 477 6.46 5.68 -26.37
N LEU A 478 5.23 5.16 -26.63
CA LEU A 478 4.13 5.20 -25.70
C LEU A 478 3.47 3.81 -25.63
N ILE A 479 3.56 3.19 -24.48
CA ILE A 479 3.05 1.85 -24.23
C ILE A 479 1.85 1.92 -23.28
N PHE A 480 0.70 1.44 -23.71
CA PHE A 480 -0.48 1.34 -22.86
C PHE A 480 -0.60 -0.06 -22.30
N THR A 481 -0.95 -0.17 -21.02
CA THR A 481 -1.24 -1.46 -20.43
C THR A 481 -2.50 -1.42 -19.59
N TYR A 482 -3.26 -2.51 -19.53
CA TYR A 482 -4.33 -2.72 -18.55
C TYR A 482 -4.52 -4.19 -18.24
N SER A 483 -5.09 -4.49 -17.07
CA SER A 483 -5.45 -5.83 -16.65
C SER A 483 -6.96 -6.09 -16.75
N ARG A 484 -7.34 -7.34 -17.17
CA ARG A 484 -8.74 -7.78 -17.28
C ARG A 484 -9.45 -7.94 -15.94
N SER A 485 -8.67 -8.08 -14.87
CA SER A 485 -9.20 -8.17 -13.50
C SER A 485 -8.36 -7.39 -12.52
N ALA A 486 -8.98 -6.99 -11.39
CA ALA A 486 -8.31 -6.46 -10.23
C ALA A 486 -7.58 -7.58 -9.44
N ALA A 487 -6.85 -7.22 -8.39
CA ALA A 487 -6.15 -8.18 -7.53
C ALA A 487 -7.12 -9.16 -6.82
N ASP A 488 -8.32 -8.71 -6.49
CA ASP A 488 -9.40 -9.48 -5.88
C ASP A 488 -10.20 -10.36 -6.86
N GLY A 489 -9.88 -10.30 -8.18
CA GLY A 489 -10.57 -11.01 -9.22
C GLY A 489 -11.77 -10.28 -9.84
N THR A 490 -12.10 -9.08 -9.37
CA THR A 490 -13.16 -8.26 -9.98
C THR A 490 -12.80 -7.90 -11.42
N LYS A 491 -13.72 -8.10 -12.34
CA LYS A 491 -13.50 -7.82 -13.77
C LYS A 491 -13.35 -6.34 -14.03
N ARG A 492 -12.37 -5.98 -14.86
CA ARG A 492 -12.10 -4.63 -15.33
C ARG A 492 -12.36 -4.49 -16.82
N GLN A 493 -12.77 -3.31 -17.23
CA GLN A 493 -12.92 -2.94 -18.63
C GLN A 493 -11.86 -1.92 -19.03
N ALA A 494 -11.44 -1.99 -20.30
CA ALA A 494 -10.54 -0.98 -20.84
C ALA A 494 -11.21 0.40 -20.85
N SER A 495 -10.42 1.44 -20.53
CA SER A 495 -10.90 2.81 -20.61
C SER A 495 -11.52 3.15 -21.96
N TYR A 496 -12.63 3.87 -21.96
CA TYR A 496 -13.26 4.38 -23.19
C TYR A 496 -12.31 5.27 -24.02
N ILE A 497 -11.32 5.87 -23.37
CA ILE A 497 -10.27 6.66 -24.02
C ILE A 497 -9.45 5.78 -24.97
N LEU A 498 -9.21 4.52 -24.62
CA LEU A 498 -8.56 3.57 -25.53
C LEU A 498 -9.36 3.40 -26.84
N GLY A 499 -10.69 3.43 -26.75
CA GLY A 499 -11.55 3.45 -27.94
C GLY A 499 -11.33 4.68 -28.83
N LYS A 500 -11.07 5.86 -28.23
CA LYS A 500 -10.70 7.07 -29.00
C LYS A 500 -9.33 6.92 -29.65
N ILE A 501 -8.34 6.37 -28.95
CA ILE A 501 -7.00 6.09 -29.50
C ILE A 501 -7.08 5.10 -30.67
N ARG A 502 -7.83 4.03 -30.54
CA ARG A 502 -8.04 3.05 -31.62
C ARG A 502 -8.75 3.63 -32.87
N ARG A 503 -9.56 4.66 -32.71
CA ARG A 503 -10.14 5.37 -33.85
C ARG A 503 -9.10 6.19 -34.63
N ILE A 504 -8.09 6.72 -33.91
CA ILE A 504 -6.95 7.45 -34.51
C ILE A 504 -5.96 6.44 -35.10
N PHE A 505 -5.70 5.34 -34.41
CA PHE A 505 -4.78 4.26 -34.79
C PHE A 505 -5.52 2.94 -34.97
N PRO A 506 -6.22 2.71 -36.09
CA PRO A 506 -7.00 1.47 -36.31
C PRO A 506 -6.14 0.19 -36.28
N ALA A 507 -4.87 0.30 -36.67
CA ALA A 507 -3.88 -0.79 -36.70
C ALA A 507 -2.93 -0.75 -35.49
N LEU A 508 -3.40 -0.25 -34.33
CA LEU A 508 -2.64 -0.29 -33.09
C LEU A 508 -2.24 -1.73 -32.74
N THR A 509 -0.95 -1.95 -32.53
CA THR A 509 -0.43 -3.25 -32.12
C THR A 509 -0.98 -3.63 -30.75
N VAL A 510 -1.56 -4.82 -30.63
CA VAL A 510 -2.10 -5.36 -29.37
C VAL A 510 -1.37 -6.66 -29.05
N ILE A 511 -0.88 -6.76 -27.80
CA ILE A 511 -0.22 -7.94 -27.24
C ILE A 511 -1.09 -8.47 -26.11
N GLU A 512 -1.49 -9.73 -26.18
CA GLU A 512 -2.27 -10.37 -25.12
C GLU A 512 -1.37 -11.19 -24.20
N GLY A 513 -1.58 -11.07 -22.91
CA GLY A 513 -0.84 -11.83 -21.89
C GLY A 513 -0.99 -13.34 -22.09
N GLY A 514 0.06 -14.07 -21.82
CA GLY A 514 0.16 -15.52 -22.07
C GLY A 514 0.61 -15.91 -23.48
N GLN A 515 0.67 -14.97 -24.43
CA GLN A 515 1.28 -15.18 -25.76
C GLN A 515 2.76 -14.78 -25.81
N GLU A 516 3.32 -14.38 -24.67
CA GLU A 516 4.70 -13.90 -24.60
C GLU A 516 5.68 -15.06 -24.50
N ASN A 517 6.17 -15.48 -25.64
CA ASN A 517 7.25 -16.48 -25.74
C ASN A 517 8.66 -15.86 -25.71
N ASP A 518 8.85 -14.65 -25.21
CA ASP A 518 10.15 -14.00 -25.29
C ASP A 518 10.99 -14.23 -24.02
N VAL A 519 11.51 -15.46 -23.91
CA VAL A 519 12.45 -15.90 -22.89
C VAL A 519 13.75 -15.06 -22.87
N LYS A 520 14.12 -14.47 -24.00
CA LYS A 520 15.32 -13.64 -24.14
C LYS A 520 15.26 -12.37 -23.28
N THR A 521 14.07 -11.92 -22.94
CA THR A 521 13.86 -10.70 -22.13
C THR A 521 14.09 -10.90 -20.64
N SER A 522 14.35 -12.13 -20.15
CA SER A 522 14.32 -12.44 -18.72
C SER A 522 15.59 -13.09 -18.18
N LEU A 523 16.60 -13.38 -19.03
CA LEU A 523 17.82 -14.05 -18.58
C LEU A 523 18.62 -13.19 -17.59
N GLY A 524 18.95 -13.78 -16.45
CA GLY A 524 19.73 -13.11 -15.40
C GLY A 524 18.89 -12.41 -14.34
N THR A 525 17.57 -12.50 -14.40
CA THR A 525 16.62 -11.99 -13.40
C THR A 525 15.80 -13.12 -12.79
N ASP A 526 15.09 -12.84 -11.69
CA ASP A 526 14.17 -13.79 -11.09
C ASP A 526 13.05 -14.23 -12.03
N HIS A 527 12.66 -13.40 -12.98
CA HIS A 527 11.69 -13.76 -14.02
C HIS A 527 12.17 -14.89 -14.94
N GLY A 528 13.47 -14.93 -15.27
CA GLY A 528 14.05 -16.03 -16.03
C GLY A 528 14.05 -17.35 -15.24
N PHE A 529 14.19 -17.24 -13.93
CA PHE A 529 14.13 -18.40 -13.04
C PHE A 529 12.69 -18.92 -12.87
N GLU A 530 11.69 -18.04 -12.74
CA GLU A 530 10.27 -18.41 -12.78
C GLU A 530 9.88 -19.14 -14.06
N PHE A 531 10.31 -18.61 -15.20
CA PHE A 531 10.09 -19.27 -16.49
C PHE A 531 10.57 -20.72 -16.48
N LEU A 532 11.72 -20.99 -15.85
CA LEU A 532 12.21 -22.37 -15.70
C LEU A 532 11.28 -23.21 -14.84
N ILE A 533 10.84 -22.68 -13.69
CA ILE A 533 9.99 -23.41 -12.76
C ILE A 533 8.62 -23.68 -13.39
N GLU A 534 8.00 -22.68 -13.97
CA GLU A 534 6.70 -22.82 -14.64
C GLU A 534 6.80 -23.77 -15.85
N GLY A 535 7.94 -23.73 -16.54
CA GLY A 535 8.21 -24.58 -17.68
C GLY A 535 8.48 -26.05 -17.33
N ILE A 536 8.87 -26.39 -16.10
CA ILE A 536 9.25 -27.76 -15.73
C ILE A 536 8.15 -28.77 -16.11
N GLN A 537 6.91 -28.50 -15.80
CA GLN A 537 5.80 -29.40 -16.14
C GLN A 537 5.41 -29.33 -17.61
N LYS A 538 5.34 -28.12 -18.17
CA LYS A 538 4.87 -27.91 -19.55
C LYS A 538 5.89 -28.43 -20.57
N GLN A 539 7.16 -28.14 -20.35
CA GLN A 539 8.23 -28.43 -21.31
C GLN A 539 8.71 -29.88 -21.27
N TRP A 540 8.41 -30.60 -20.19
CA TRP A 540 8.70 -32.05 -20.16
C TRP A 540 7.95 -32.82 -21.23
N TYR A 541 6.77 -32.34 -21.61
CA TYR A 541 5.90 -32.92 -22.66
C TYR A 541 5.89 -32.09 -23.94
N ALA A 542 6.57 -30.94 -24.00
CA ALA A 542 6.62 -30.10 -25.20
C ALA A 542 7.60 -30.65 -26.22
N GLU A 543 7.37 -30.31 -27.50
CA GLU A 543 8.25 -30.63 -28.61
C GLU A 543 8.61 -29.37 -29.41
N GLY A 544 9.73 -29.41 -30.15
CA GLY A 544 10.14 -28.33 -31.04
C GLY A 544 10.90 -27.16 -30.34
N GLU A 545 10.79 -25.97 -30.97
CA GLU A 545 11.59 -24.78 -30.56
C GLU A 545 11.37 -24.34 -29.12
N GLU A 546 10.17 -24.55 -28.57
CA GLU A 546 9.85 -24.15 -27.20
C GLU A 546 10.63 -24.95 -26.16
N LYS A 547 10.83 -26.25 -26.44
CA LYS A 547 11.65 -27.14 -25.62
C LYS A 547 13.13 -26.77 -25.69
N GLU A 548 13.61 -26.41 -26.88
CA GLU A 548 15.00 -26.00 -27.07
C GLU A 548 15.33 -24.73 -26.32
N ARG A 549 14.45 -23.72 -26.37
CA ARG A 549 14.58 -22.47 -25.61
C ARG A 549 14.60 -22.71 -24.10
N TRP A 550 13.71 -23.56 -23.59
CA TRP A 550 13.70 -23.91 -22.16
C TRP A 550 15.04 -24.55 -21.74
N TRP A 551 15.60 -25.45 -22.55
CA TRP A 551 16.90 -26.08 -22.29
C TRP A 551 18.05 -25.09 -22.37
N GLU A 552 18.00 -24.07 -23.19
CA GLU A 552 19.00 -22.99 -23.23
C GLU A 552 18.99 -22.19 -21.92
N VAL A 553 17.82 -21.81 -21.43
CA VAL A 553 17.64 -21.13 -20.15
C VAL A 553 18.10 -22.02 -19.00
N TRP A 554 17.75 -23.31 -19.03
CA TRP A 554 18.24 -24.29 -18.07
C TRP A 554 19.77 -24.34 -18.03
N ARG A 555 20.45 -24.44 -19.16
CA ARG A 555 21.91 -24.47 -19.25
C ARG A 555 22.56 -23.19 -18.67
N TYR A 556 21.88 -22.05 -18.83
CA TYR A 556 22.35 -20.77 -18.29
C TYR A 556 22.36 -20.80 -16.76
N TYR A 557 21.24 -21.17 -16.12
CA TYR A 557 21.14 -21.20 -14.66
C TYR A 557 21.86 -22.40 -14.04
N ALA A 558 21.93 -23.56 -14.69
CA ALA A 558 22.58 -24.75 -14.18
C ALA A 558 24.10 -24.59 -13.95
N LYS A 559 24.74 -23.62 -14.61
CA LYS A 559 26.17 -23.29 -14.45
C LYS A 559 26.44 -22.32 -13.30
N ARG A 560 25.41 -21.79 -12.67
CA ARG A 560 25.47 -20.81 -11.59
C ARG A 560 25.10 -21.44 -10.24
N ASP A 561 25.22 -20.67 -9.16
CA ASP A 561 24.88 -21.15 -7.81
C ASP A 561 23.42 -21.56 -7.68
N GLU A 562 22.50 -20.91 -8.38
CA GLU A 562 21.08 -21.25 -8.48
C GLU A 562 20.86 -22.65 -9.07
N GLY A 563 21.81 -23.17 -9.83
CA GLY A 563 21.73 -24.51 -10.40
C GLY A 563 21.71 -25.64 -9.38
N LYS A 564 22.19 -25.43 -8.16
CA LYS A 564 22.10 -26.41 -7.06
C LYS A 564 20.64 -26.56 -6.61
N TRP A 565 20.01 -25.41 -6.35
CA TRP A 565 18.61 -25.35 -5.93
C TRP A 565 17.68 -25.87 -7.04
N LEU A 566 17.95 -25.51 -8.28
CA LEU A 566 17.14 -25.96 -9.42
C LEU A 566 17.18 -27.49 -9.61
N ARG A 567 18.32 -28.12 -9.44
CA ARG A 567 18.46 -29.58 -9.46
C ARG A 567 17.69 -30.23 -8.32
N GLU A 568 17.75 -29.63 -7.12
CA GLU A 568 17.04 -30.11 -5.96
C GLU A 568 15.52 -29.97 -6.12
N ALA A 569 15.04 -28.84 -6.64
CA ALA A 569 13.62 -28.62 -6.94
C ALA A 569 13.09 -29.65 -7.96
N LEU A 570 13.87 -29.96 -9.00
CA LEU A 570 13.54 -31.02 -9.95
C LEU A 570 13.52 -32.41 -9.29
N ARG A 571 14.52 -32.71 -8.46
CA ARG A 571 14.60 -33.97 -7.74
C ARG A 571 13.34 -34.17 -6.89
N VAL A 572 12.99 -33.16 -6.08
CA VAL A 572 11.79 -33.18 -5.24
C VAL A 572 10.52 -33.35 -6.09
N HIS A 573 10.41 -32.62 -7.20
CA HIS A 573 9.25 -32.75 -8.11
C HIS A 573 9.10 -34.14 -8.71
N MET A 574 10.21 -34.76 -9.12
CA MET A 574 10.21 -36.09 -9.69
C MET A 574 10.01 -37.18 -8.62
N GLU A 575 10.51 -36.97 -7.41
CA GLU A 575 10.35 -37.89 -6.29
C GLU A 575 8.97 -37.78 -5.62
N SER A 576 8.28 -36.62 -5.72
CA SER A 576 6.97 -36.38 -5.12
C SER A 576 5.86 -37.31 -5.60
N LYS A 577 6.05 -38.02 -6.72
CA LYS A 577 5.17 -39.09 -7.19
C LYS A 577 5.30 -40.40 -6.40
N ARG A 578 6.31 -40.55 -5.55
CA ARG A 578 6.44 -41.70 -4.65
C ARG A 578 5.72 -41.38 -3.36
N THR A 579 4.74 -42.19 -3.04
CA THR A 579 4.11 -42.13 -1.71
C THR A 579 5.22 -42.31 -0.67
N PRO A 580 5.54 -41.30 0.14
CA PRO A 580 6.61 -41.44 1.12
C PRO A 580 6.23 -42.56 2.09
N LYS A 581 7.12 -43.54 2.24
CA LYS A 581 6.99 -44.59 3.26
C LYS A 581 7.76 -44.14 4.48
N LEU A 582 7.17 -44.29 5.64
CA LEU A 582 7.86 -44.09 6.89
C LEU A 582 8.96 -45.14 7.04
N SER A 583 10.10 -44.75 7.60
CA SER A 583 11.17 -45.72 7.95
C SER A 583 10.67 -46.64 9.08
N LYS A 584 11.31 -47.77 9.24
CA LYS A 584 10.96 -48.74 10.29
C LYS A 584 11.10 -48.10 11.67
N GLU A 585 12.17 -47.35 11.87
CA GLU A 585 12.45 -46.64 13.13
C GLU A 585 11.37 -45.56 13.40
N ALA A 586 10.91 -44.85 12.38
CA ALA A 586 9.84 -43.88 12.53
C ALA A 586 8.48 -44.56 12.86
N LEU A 587 8.20 -45.71 12.25
CA LEU A 587 6.99 -46.50 12.56
C LEU A 587 7.01 -47.00 14.02
N GLU A 588 8.13 -47.55 14.47
CA GLU A 588 8.29 -48.02 15.86
C GLU A 588 8.18 -46.87 16.86
N ALA A 589 8.74 -45.69 16.54
CA ALA A 589 8.65 -44.51 17.38
C ALA A 589 7.22 -43.94 17.47
N LEU A 590 6.45 -43.97 16.38
CA LEU A 590 5.09 -43.44 16.34
C LEU A 590 4.01 -44.38 16.86
N TYR A 591 4.15 -45.70 16.60
CA TYR A 591 3.10 -46.67 16.85
C TYR A 591 3.51 -47.78 17.82
N GLY A 592 4.80 -47.89 18.18
CA GLY A 592 5.35 -48.94 19.04
C GLY A 592 5.59 -50.27 18.29
N ASP A 593 6.06 -51.28 19.03
CA ASP A 593 6.38 -52.60 18.47
C ASP A 593 5.14 -53.48 18.22
N GLU A 594 4.04 -53.20 18.94
CA GLU A 594 2.77 -53.88 18.80
C GLU A 594 1.67 -52.95 18.36
N LEU A 595 0.97 -53.30 17.29
CA LEU A 595 -0.18 -52.56 16.82
C LEU A 595 -1.40 -52.85 17.69
N ARG A 596 -1.77 -51.90 18.57
CA ARG A 596 -2.99 -51.96 19.39
C ARG A 596 -3.99 -50.94 18.88
N GLU A 597 -4.97 -51.40 18.09
CA GLU A 597 -5.88 -50.51 17.39
C GLU A 597 -7.34 -50.74 17.76
N SER A 598 -8.12 -49.67 17.80
CA SER A 598 -9.58 -49.74 17.89
C SER A 598 -10.20 -49.84 16.49
N ILE A 599 -11.44 -50.33 16.40
CA ILE A 599 -12.19 -50.35 15.12
C ILE A 599 -12.24 -48.99 14.46
N THR A 600 -12.49 -47.93 15.24
CA THR A 600 -12.56 -46.55 14.75
C THR A 600 -11.24 -46.07 14.12
N ARG A 601 -10.11 -46.48 14.70
CA ARG A 601 -8.80 -46.16 14.13
C ARG A 601 -8.57 -46.86 12.81
N LEU A 602 -8.94 -48.13 12.71
CA LEU A 602 -8.86 -48.92 11.47
C LEU A 602 -9.77 -48.33 10.38
N GLU A 603 -10.98 -47.90 10.73
CA GLU A 603 -11.89 -47.23 9.81
C GLU A 603 -11.30 -45.89 9.32
N THR A 604 -10.64 -45.11 10.20
CA THR A 604 -9.95 -43.86 9.82
C THR A 604 -8.81 -44.15 8.85
N TYR A 605 -8.02 -45.19 9.09
CA TYR A 605 -6.96 -45.63 8.18
C TYR A 605 -7.51 -46.05 6.81
N ALA A 606 -8.58 -46.87 6.82
CA ALA A 606 -9.22 -47.32 5.57
C ALA A 606 -9.79 -46.14 4.74
N ARG A 607 -10.30 -45.13 5.43
CA ARG A 607 -10.83 -43.92 4.79
C ARG A 607 -9.72 -43.04 4.21
N CYS A 608 -8.68 -42.77 4.99
CA CYS A 608 -7.54 -41.92 4.59
C CYS A 608 -6.32 -42.22 5.47
N PRO A 609 -5.30 -42.93 4.95
CA PRO A 609 -4.06 -43.23 5.70
C PRO A 609 -3.33 -41.98 6.19
N PHE A 610 -3.42 -40.87 5.44
CA PHE A 610 -2.81 -39.58 5.83
C PHE A 610 -3.54 -38.98 7.04
N SER A 611 -4.86 -38.99 7.06
CA SER A 611 -5.66 -38.58 8.23
C SER A 611 -5.33 -39.40 9.46
N TYR A 612 -5.21 -40.73 9.30
CA TYR A 612 -4.77 -41.62 10.37
C TYR A 612 -3.38 -41.27 10.91
N PHE A 613 -2.42 -41.00 10.01
CA PHE A 613 -1.07 -40.59 10.38
C PHE A 613 -1.08 -39.27 11.19
N LEU A 614 -1.84 -38.26 10.76
CA LEU A 614 -1.96 -37.00 11.49
C LEU A 614 -2.59 -37.17 12.87
N MET A 615 -3.71 -37.90 12.96
CA MET A 615 -4.48 -38.02 14.19
C MET A 615 -3.82 -38.97 15.20
N TYR A 616 -3.29 -40.11 14.75
CA TYR A 616 -2.84 -41.20 15.63
C TYR A 616 -1.32 -41.39 15.63
N GLY A 617 -0.64 -41.03 14.56
CA GLY A 617 0.81 -41.00 14.48
C GLY A 617 1.38 -39.72 15.11
N LEU A 618 1.09 -38.57 14.53
CA LEU A 618 1.55 -37.31 15.06
C LEU A 618 0.72 -36.79 16.22
N ARG A 619 -0.44 -37.39 16.48
CA ARG A 619 -1.38 -37.01 17.56
C ARG A 619 -1.76 -35.55 17.51
N LEU A 620 -2.01 -35.04 16.30
CA LEU A 620 -2.50 -33.68 16.14
C LEU A 620 -3.93 -33.60 16.67
N HIS A 621 -4.16 -32.61 17.51
CA HIS A 621 -5.47 -32.30 18.08
C HIS A 621 -5.86 -30.88 17.67
N ASP A 622 -7.17 -30.63 17.62
CA ASP A 622 -7.67 -29.26 17.49
C ASP A 622 -7.21 -28.43 18.69
N ARG A 623 -7.07 -27.15 18.47
CA ARG A 623 -6.67 -26.19 19.49
C ARG A 623 -7.68 -26.22 20.64
N GLU A 624 -7.22 -26.44 21.86
CA GLU A 624 -8.09 -26.44 23.04
C GLU A 624 -8.53 -25.00 23.33
N GLU A 625 -9.83 -24.78 23.39
CA GLU A 625 -10.43 -23.54 23.81
C GLU A 625 -11.24 -23.72 25.06
N TYR A 626 -11.06 -22.86 26.06
CA TYR A 626 -11.85 -22.84 27.27
C TYR A 626 -13.29 -22.45 26.94
N THR A 627 -14.15 -23.44 26.84
CA THR A 627 -15.60 -23.26 26.64
C THR A 627 -16.36 -24.03 27.72
N VAL A 628 -17.39 -23.38 28.28
CA VAL A 628 -18.32 -24.08 29.18
C VAL A 628 -19.33 -24.84 28.31
N ALA A 629 -19.07 -26.12 28.09
CA ALA A 629 -19.93 -26.95 27.28
C ALA A 629 -21.08 -27.59 28.10
N ALA A 630 -22.09 -28.10 27.41
CA ALA A 630 -23.20 -28.80 28.08
C ALA A 630 -22.80 -29.94 29.03
N PRO A 631 -21.75 -30.71 28.74
CA PRO A 631 -21.22 -31.70 29.70
C PRO A 631 -20.72 -31.10 31.00
N ASP A 632 -20.05 -29.93 30.96
CA ASP A 632 -19.52 -29.26 32.16
C ASP A 632 -20.65 -28.79 33.06
N PHE A 633 -21.71 -28.23 32.46
CA PHE A 633 -22.93 -27.89 33.18
C PHE A 633 -23.58 -29.16 33.80
N GLY A 634 -23.63 -30.24 33.05
CA GLY A 634 -24.09 -31.56 33.54
C GLY A 634 -23.30 -32.02 34.75
N ASN A 635 -21.97 -31.97 34.68
CA ASN A 635 -21.07 -32.37 35.78
C ASN A 635 -21.28 -31.53 37.03
N VAL A 636 -21.43 -30.21 36.90
CA VAL A 636 -21.72 -29.32 38.03
C VAL A 636 -23.06 -29.68 38.67
N VAL A 637 -24.10 -29.88 37.86
CA VAL A 637 -25.44 -30.30 38.38
C VAL A 637 -25.35 -31.65 39.09
N HIS A 638 -24.65 -32.62 38.52
CA HIS A 638 -24.42 -33.92 39.16
C HIS A 638 -23.67 -33.79 40.50
N GLN A 639 -22.63 -32.97 40.55
CA GLN A 639 -21.88 -32.72 41.78
C GLN A 639 -22.73 -32.04 42.85
N ILE A 640 -23.57 -31.07 42.47
CA ILE A 640 -24.52 -30.42 43.37
C ILE A 640 -25.51 -31.43 43.92
N LEU A 641 -26.11 -32.26 43.06
CA LEU A 641 -27.05 -33.31 43.47
C LEU A 641 -26.40 -34.33 44.39
N GLN A 642 -25.19 -34.76 44.11
CA GLN A 642 -24.43 -35.66 44.96
C GLN A 642 -24.16 -35.06 46.34
N ASN A 643 -23.67 -33.82 46.40
CA ASN A 643 -23.43 -33.11 47.66
C ASN A 643 -24.74 -32.94 48.46
N MET A 644 -25.85 -32.62 47.76
CA MET A 644 -27.17 -32.54 48.42
C MET A 644 -27.60 -33.89 49.00
N ASP A 645 -27.40 -34.99 48.28
CA ASP A 645 -27.74 -36.33 48.75
C ASP A 645 -26.92 -36.71 50.00
N GLU A 646 -25.62 -36.37 50.02
CA GLU A 646 -24.75 -36.55 51.19
C GLU A 646 -25.24 -35.74 52.39
N ILE A 647 -25.64 -34.48 52.20
CA ILE A 647 -26.20 -33.63 53.27
C ILE A 647 -27.52 -34.19 53.78
N ILE A 648 -28.39 -34.67 52.90
CA ILE A 648 -29.70 -35.29 53.26
C ILE A 648 -29.47 -36.54 54.09
N LYS A 649 -28.55 -37.39 53.68
CA LYS A 649 -28.17 -38.61 54.43
C LYS A 649 -27.59 -38.28 55.79
N ALA A 650 -26.70 -37.32 55.87
CA ALA A 650 -26.10 -36.87 57.13
C ALA A 650 -27.12 -36.28 58.11
N ARG A 651 -28.19 -35.66 57.60
CA ARG A 651 -29.28 -35.10 58.39
C ARG A 651 -30.40 -36.08 58.68
N HIS A 652 -30.26 -37.34 58.30
CA HIS A 652 -31.28 -38.41 58.46
C HIS A 652 -32.69 -37.99 57.96
N THR A 653 -32.74 -37.24 56.85
CA THR A 653 -33.98 -36.74 56.24
C THR A 653 -34.15 -37.33 54.83
N THR A 654 -35.19 -36.92 54.11
CA THR A 654 -35.46 -37.38 52.73
C THR A 654 -35.69 -36.15 51.83
N TRP A 655 -35.49 -36.31 50.52
CA TRP A 655 -35.71 -35.28 49.50
C TRP A 655 -37.11 -34.64 49.60
N GLN A 656 -38.11 -35.39 50.03
CA GLN A 656 -39.51 -34.93 50.18
C GLN A 656 -39.76 -34.02 51.42
N LYS A 657 -38.84 -34.06 52.40
CA LYS A 657 -38.95 -33.30 53.67
C LYS A 657 -38.04 -32.06 53.71
N LEU A 658 -37.40 -31.71 52.60
CA LEU A 658 -36.63 -30.48 52.48
C LEU A 658 -37.58 -29.29 52.32
N GLU A 659 -37.69 -28.50 53.36
CA GLU A 659 -38.36 -27.20 53.27
C GLU A 659 -37.47 -26.20 52.53
N ARG A 660 -38.10 -25.34 51.70
CA ARG A 660 -37.41 -24.21 51.13
C ARG A 660 -37.04 -23.23 52.24
N SER A 661 -35.78 -23.21 52.65
CA SER A 661 -35.24 -22.17 53.51
C SER A 661 -34.50 -21.13 52.70
#